data_5c4f6e6c44705ca07fc4ff9b4d7699b8
#
_entry.id   5c4f6e6c44705ca07fc4ff9b4d7699b8
#
_cell.length_a   1.000
_cell.length_b   1.000
_cell.length_c   1.000
_cell.angle_alpha   90.00
_cell.angle_beta   90.00
_cell.angle_gamma   90.00
#
_symmetry.space_group_name_H-M   'P 1'
#
loop_
_entity.id
_entity.type
_entity.pdbx_description
1 polymer ?
#
loop_
_entity_poly.entity_id
_entity_poly.type
_entity_poly.pdbx_seq_one_letter_code
_entity_poly.pdbx_strand_id
1 'polypeptide(L)'
;MDLLNDLLNDLNESQRKAVEYIDGPSLVIAGAGSGKTRVLTYKIAYLLQQGVKPWSIMALTFTNKAAREMKERIGKLVGQELAQHLYMGTFHSIFSRILRAEAQHIGFTNNFTIYDESDSRSLIKTIVKEMGLDEKVYKPASVHSRISMAKNNLMSAENYARDKELYQADQRAKMPRVGDIFITYVQRCQQANAMDFDDLLTLTFKLFQEHEDIRKKYADRFDFLLVDEYQDTNHAQMRIVMQLCKEKERVCAVGDDSQSIYSFRGANIDNILSFQSRFKEAKLFKLEQNYRSTQSIVEAANSLIKHNSNQIPKNVYSKNDKGESLIYKPAYSDKEEALIVCREIKRIKRQDDCQYSDFAILYRTNAQSRSFEEEFRKQGIPYRIYGGLSFFQRKEIKDVIAYFRLVANPDDEEAFKRIINYPARGIGNTTVAKIAACALDNHVSFWQVISSPEHYGLGVNKGTLAKLESFRLMISGFVEKSASMNAFDLGDTIVKESGISADIYKSGSRDPEDLARQENLEELLGGMQSFVEECREEGREQEAYLTDYLQGVALLTDLDSKGDDDEPRVSLMTVHASKGLEFPTVFVVGLEENIFPSAIVSTLRELEEERRLLYVAITRAEKHCVLTSAKNRFRYGKMEFGNPSRFIKEIDSAFIQEDSEMPHDDNGFGSSGYGRGGYGNGGYGGRMPWDNHFISSQFKPDRKDYSDGEDDFRTNGRGGYRTSGRDDFRSSSRDDFRSSSRDDFRSSSRDDFRTSGRSGSGLDSRFKSVRGLEAARRIMDSSSSSLGSSSSSSGSAFGSSTSSAGSGRLVEGAKIEHQRFGVGTVLKLEGSGENAKATVQFVNSGTKQLLLKFAKFTIIG
;
A
#
# COMPACT_ATOMS: atom_id res chain seq x y z
N MET A 1 -8.54 44.74 8.89
CA MET A 1 -8.90 44.03 10.16
C MET A 1 -10.13 43.14 10.00
N ASP A 2 -11.13 43.51 9.18
CA ASP A 2 -12.34 42.71 9.03
C ASP A 2 -12.12 41.33 8.39
N LEU A 3 -11.34 41.24 7.33
CA LEU A 3 -10.99 39.97 6.68
C LEU A 3 -10.23 38.98 7.58
N LEU A 4 -9.43 39.50 8.52
CA LEU A 4 -8.67 38.64 9.45
C LEU A 4 -9.61 38.07 10.54
N ASN A 5 -10.54 38.88 11.02
CA ASN A 5 -11.53 38.46 12.01
C ASN A 5 -12.48 37.41 11.39
N ASP A 6 -12.89 37.62 10.13
CA ASP A 6 -13.75 36.66 9.42
C ASP A 6 -13.06 35.30 9.24
N LEU A 7 -11.78 35.29 8.89
CA LEU A 7 -11.00 34.05 8.78
C LEU A 7 -10.97 33.27 10.11
N LEU A 8 -10.80 33.96 11.25
CA LEU A 8 -10.65 33.29 12.54
C LEU A 8 -12.00 32.88 13.16
N ASN A 9 -13.12 33.48 12.72
CA ASN A 9 -14.46 33.13 13.22
C ASN A 9 -14.92 31.74 12.86
N ASP A 10 -14.35 31.15 11.79
CA ASP A 10 -14.61 29.76 11.38
C ASP A 10 -13.96 28.71 12.27
N LEU A 11 -13.08 29.13 13.18
CA LEU A 11 -12.29 28.22 14.01
C LEU A 11 -12.86 28.14 15.43
N ASN A 12 -12.80 26.92 16.01
CA ASN A 12 -13.05 26.82 17.45
C ASN A 12 -11.87 27.42 18.24
N GLU A 13 -12.07 27.64 19.54
CA GLU A 13 -11.09 28.31 20.40
C GLU A 13 -9.71 27.66 20.38
N SER A 14 -9.64 26.31 20.44
CA SER A 14 -8.39 25.57 20.42
C SER A 14 -7.68 25.69 19.05
N GLN A 15 -8.42 25.59 17.96
CA GLN A 15 -7.91 25.79 16.61
C GLN A 15 -7.41 27.22 16.43
N ARG A 16 -8.16 28.21 16.87
CA ARG A 16 -7.81 29.63 16.79
C ARG A 16 -6.51 29.93 17.52
N LYS A 17 -6.36 29.47 18.77
CA LYS A 17 -5.13 29.64 19.55
C LYS A 17 -3.91 29.02 18.85
N ALA A 18 -4.08 27.83 18.21
CA ALA A 18 -3.00 27.19 17.46
C ALA A 18 -2.62 27.95 16.18
N VAL A 19 -3.60 28.57 15.50
CA VAL A 19 -3.39 29.38 14.30
C VAL A 19 -2.70 30.71 14.63
N GLU A 20 -3.14 31.41 15.67
CA GLU A 20 -2.61 32.74 16.07
C GLU A 20 -1.19 32.67 16.65
N TYR A 21 -0.75 31.53 17.19
CA TYR A 21 0.58 31.41 17.77
C TYR A 21 1.68 31.27 16.70
N ILE A 22 2.49 32.34 16.52
CA ILE A 22 3.56 32.46 15.50
C ILE A 22 4.95 32.80 16.08
N ASP A 23 5.06 32.95 17.38
CA ASP A 23 6.27 33.49 18.03
C ASP A 23 7.37 32.44 18.26
N GLY A 24 7.09 31.14 18.10
CA GLY A 24 8.04 30.07 18.35
C GLY A 24 7.56 28.72 17.91
N PRO A 25 8.25 27.65 18.32
CA PRO A 25 7.90 26.28 17.94
C PRO A 25 6.55 25.88 18.56
N SER A 26 5.75 25.16 17.80
CA SER A 26 4.43 24.68 18.22
C SER A 26 4.18 23.24 17.81
N LEU A 27 3.62 22.48 18.73
CA LEU A 27 3.12 21.13 18.47
C LEU A 27 1.59 21.13 18.60
N VAL A 28 0.90 20.79 17.53
CA VAL A 28 -0.56 20.64 17.50
C VAL A 28 -0.91 19.17 17.48
N ILE A 29 -1.36 18.65 18.61
CA ILE A 29 -1.87 17.27 18.73
C ILE A 29 -3.35 17.29 18.42
N ALA A 30 -3.71 16.60 17.35
CA ALA A 30 -5.01 16.70 16.74
C ALA A 30 -5.61 15.33 16.53
N GLY A 31 -6.63 14.96 17.30
CA GLY A 31 -7.33 13.69 17.15
C GLY A 31 -7.88 13.47 15.74
N ALA A 32 -8.28 12.24 15.44
CA ALA A 32 -8.94 11.94 14.17
C ALA A 32 -10.15 12.87 13.97
N GLY A 33 -10.33 13.39 12.74
CA GLY A 33 -11.46 14.24 12.41
C GLY A 33 -11.52 15.60 13.12
N SER A 34 -10.43 16.06 13.81
CA SER A 34 -10.41 17.33 14.56
C SER A 34 -10.00 18.55 13.75
N GLY A 35 -9.75 18.39 12.44
CA GLY A 35 -9.40 19.49 11.54
C GLY A 35 -7.92 19.84 11.50
N LYS A 36 -6.99 18.84 11.57
CA LYS A 36 -5.54 19.02 11.37
C LYS A 36 -5.21 19.92 10.18
N THR A 37 -5.67 19.51 9.00
CA THR A 37 -5.42 20.23 7.76
C THR A 37 -6.05 21.65 7.78
N ARG A 38 -7.20 21.81 8.45
CA ARG A 38 -7.84 23.12 8.62
C ARG A 38 -6.93 24.08 9.39
N VAL A 39 -6.37 23.63 10.52
CA VAL A 39 -5.45 24.47 11.31
C VAL A 39 -4.21 24.84 10.50
N LEU A 40 -3.62 23.93 9.73
CA LEU A 40 -2.47 24.23 8.88
C LEU A 40 -2.80 25.25 7.78
N THR A 41 -3.91 25.06 7.06
CA THR A 41 -4.32 25.96 5.97
C THR A 41 -4.67 27.35 6.50
N TYR A 42 -5.38 27.44 7.62
CA TYR A 42 -5.72 28.71 8.26
C TYR A 42 -4.49 29.40 8.87
N LYS A 43 -3.53 28.65 9.42
CA LYS A 43 -2.26 29.21 9.90
C LYS A 43 -1.44 29.83 8.77
N ILE A 44 -1.37 29.15 7.61
CA ILE A 44 -0.70 29.70 6.43
C ILE A 44 -1.42 30.99 5.96
N ALA A 45 -2.75 30.94 5.86
CA ALA A 45 -3.55 32.11 5.51
C ALA A 45 -3.34 33.28 6.50
N TYR A 46 -3.31 32.99 7.79
CA TYR A 46 -3.02 33.95 8.83
C TYR A 46 -1.61 34.55 8.67
N LEU A 47 -0.55 33.76 8.46
CA LEU A 47 0.80 34.24 8.22
C LEU A 47 0.89 35.17 7.01
N LEU A 48 0.22 34.83 5.91
CA LEU A 48 0.18 35.66 4.70
C LEU A 48 -0.52 37.01 4.96
N GLN A 49 -1.59 37.01 5.73
CA GLN A 49 -2.30 38.24 6.14
C GLN A 49 -1.47 39.07 7.11
N GLN A 50 -0.59 38.47 7.91
CA GLN A 50 0.38 39.19 8.75
C GLN A 50 1.55 39.77 7.93
N GLY A 51 1.56 39.63 6.60
CA GLY A 51 2.58 40.15 5.71
C GLY A 51 3.81 39.26 5.52
N VAL A 52 3.73 38.01 5.98
CA VAL A 52 4.77 37.01 5.70
C VAL A 52 4.76 36.66 4.22
N LYS A 53 5.90 36.68 3.59
CA LYS A 53 6.01 36.41 2.14
C LYS A 53 5.71 34.95 1.82
N PRO A 54 4.92 34.65 0.75
CA PRO A 54 4.56 33.27 0.42
C PRO A 54 5.78 32.34 0.23
N TRP A 55 6.83 32.82 -0.43
CA TRP A 55 8.05 32.06 -0.70
C TRP A 55 8.95 31.87 0.53
N SER A 56 8.65 32.50 1.66
CA SER A 56 9.34 32.26 2.94
C SER A 56 8.60 31.27 3.84
N ILE A 57 7.48 30.71 3.38
CA ILE A 57 6.73 29.67 4.09
C ILE A 57 7.00 28.33 3.42
N MET A 58 7.56 27.36 4.18
CA MET A 58 7.70 25.97 3.76
C MET A 58 6.64 25.11 4.44
N ALA A 59 5.83 24.39 3.66
CA ALA A 59 4.82 23.47 4.18
C ALA A 59 5.07 22.05 3.62
N LEU A 60 5.31 21.10 4.53
CA LEU A 60 5.66 19.72 4.24
C LEU A 60 4.52 18.77 4.62
N THR A 61 4.18 17.86 3.71
CA THR A 61 3.18 16.81 3.93
C THR A 61 3.68 15.46 3.39
N PHE A 62 2.87 14.40 3.52
CA PHE A 62 3.27 13.04 3.12
C PHE A 62 2.83 12.64 1.72
N THR A 63 1.70 13.17 1.21
CA THR A 63 1.15 12.79 -0.09
C THR A 63 0.96 14.00 -1.00
N ASN A 64 1.13 13.81 -2.30
CA ASN A 64 0.90 14.85 -3.29
C ASN A 64 -0.57 15.30 -3.30
N LYS A 65 -1.51 14.36 -3.07
CA LYS A 65 -2.93 14.67 -2.93
C LYS A 65 -3.17 15.65 -1.79
N ALA A 66 -2.61 15.40 -0.60
CA ALA A 66 -2.72 16.30 0.55
C ALA A 66 -2.12 17.69 0.25
N ALA A 67 -0.96 17.73 -0.42
CA ALA A 67 -0.32 18.98 -0.81
C ALA A 67 -1.21 19.80 -1.77
N ARG A 68 -1.80 19.16 -2.78
CA ARG A 68 -2.72 19.76 -3.75
C ARG A 68 -3.98 20.30 -3.06
N GLU A 69 -4.62 19.46 -2.27
CA GLU A 69 -5.83 19.82 -1.54
C GLU A 69 -5.61 21.00 -0.56
N MET A 70 -4.47 21.00 0.15
CA MET A 70 -4.10 22.14 0.99
C MET A 70 -3.91 23.42 0.16
N LYS A 71 -3.18 23.33 -0.98
CA LYS A 71 -2.95 24.49 -1.86
C LYS A 71 -4.26 25.07 -2.38
N GLU A 72 -5.20 24.21 -2.82
CA GLU A 72 -6.53 24.60 -3.26
C GLU A 72 -7.31 25.30 -2.13
N ARG A 73 -7.29 24.73 -0.92
CA ARG A 73 -7.97 25.31 0.25
C ARG A 73 -7.38 26.68 0.63
N ILE A 74 -6.05 26.81 0.61
CA ILE A 74 -5.38 28.10 0.87
C ILE A 74 -5.74 29.10 -0.22
N GLY A 75 -5.76 28.68 -1.50
CA GLY A 75 -6.15 29.53 -2.62
C GLY A 75 -7.58 30.10 -2.50
N LYS A 76 -8.49 29.31 -1.90
CA LYS A 76 -9.86 29.79 -1.58
C LYS A 76 -9.89 30.83 -0.46
N LEU A 77 -8.94 30.79 0.48
CA LEU A 77 -8.87 31.67 1.64
C LEU A 77 -8.18 33.01 1.34
N VAL A 78 -7.09 32.97 0.54
CA VAL A 78 -6.22 34.14 0.34
C VAL A 78 -5.98 34.52 -1.12
N GLY A 79 -6.57 33.79 -2.06
CA GLY A 79 -6.39 33.96 -3.49
C GLY A 79 -5.36 33.00 -4.08
N GLN A 80 -5.62 32.54 -5.31
CA GLN A 80 -4.79 31.53 -6.01
C GLN A 80 -3.37 32.03 -6.27
N GLU A 81 -3.21 33.32 -6.60
CA GLU A 81 -1.93 33.95 -6.88
C GLU A 81 -0.94 33.82 -5.71
N LEU A 82 -1.39 34.10 -4.48
CA LEU A 82 -0.55 33.94 -3.30
C LEU A 82 -0.25 32.47 -2.99
N ALA A 83 -1.22 31.57 -3.18
CA ALA A 83 -1.08 30.17 -2.91
C ALA A 83 -0.08 29.48 -3.85
N GLN A 84 0.06 29.95 -5.10
CA GLN A 84 1.01 29.39 -6.08
C GLN A 84 2.47 29.61 -5.68
N HIS A 85 2.77 30.70 -4.99
CA HIS A 85 4.13 31.07 -4.58
C HIS A 85 4.59 30.42 -3.26
N LEU A 86 3.72 29.62 -2.60
CA LEU A 86 4.11 28.87 -1.40
C LEU A 86 5.09 27.76 -1.74
N TYR A 87 6.09 27.56 -0.87
CA TYR A 87 7.01 26.43 -0.99
C TYR A 87 6.39 25.18 -0.33
N MET A 88 5.41 24.59 -1.00
CA MET A 88 4.57 23.51 -0.47
C MET A 88 4.70 22.23 -1.30
N GLY A 89 4.76 21.07 -0.62
CA GLY A 89 4.85 19.77 -1.25
C GLY A 89 5.11 18.63 -0.27
N THR A 90 5.36 17.44 -0.81
CA THR A 90 5.87 16.33 0.00
C THR A 90 7.33 16.56 0.38
N PHE A 91 7.81 15.92 1.47
CA PHE A 91 9.23 15.95 1.83
C PHE A 91 10.11 15.65 0.62
N HIS A 92 9.83 14.55 -0.09
CA HIS A 92 10.61 14.12 -1.25
C HIS A 92 10.56 15.14 -2.40
N SER A 93 9.41 15.72 -2.72
CA SER A 93 9.30 16.70 -3.80
C SER A 93 10.04 18.00 -3.50
N ILE A 94 9.98 18.46 -2.26
CA ILE A 94 10.66 19.69 -1.84
C ILE A 94 12.18 19.47 -1.82
N PHE A 95 12.65 18.35 -1.24
CA PHE A 95 14.07 18.09 -1.13
C PHE A 95 14.70 17.66 -2.46
N SER A 96 13.96 16.98 -3.32
CA SER A 96 14.39 16.74 -4.70
C SER A 96 14.66 18.04 -5.46
N ARG A 97 13.82 19.09 -5.31
CA ARG A 97 14.06 20.41 -5.89
C ARG A 97 15.32 21.07 -5.32
N ILE A 98 15.53 20.98 -4.01
CA ILE A 98 16.76 21.50 -3.38
C ILE A 98 17.98 20.74 -3.91
N LEU A 99 17.94 19.40 -3.93
CA LEU A 99 19.04 18.59 -4.45
C LEU A 99 19.36 18.87 -5.92
N ARG A 100 18.35 19.11 -6.78
CA ARG A 100 18.61 19.50 -8.18
C ARG A 100 19.32 20.84 -8.28
N ALA A 101 18.96 21.81 -7.45
CA ALA A 101 19.61 23.11 -7.43
C ALA A 101 21.07 23.05 -6.92
N GLU A 102 21.37 22.11 -6.03
CA GLU A 102 22.67 22.02 -5.33
C GLU A 102 23.42 20.71 -5.66
N ALA A 103 23.02 19.97 -6.70
CA ALA A 103 23.50 18.62 -7.02
C ALA A 103 25.03 18.53 -7.12
N GLN A 104 25.69 19.54 -7.67
CA GLN A 104 27.14 19.57 -7.87
C GLN A 104 27.92 19.48 -6.55
N HIS A 105 27.35 19.99 -5.45
CA HIS A 105 28.00 19.97 -4.13
C HIS A 105 28.05 18.56 -3.51
N ILE A 106 27.24 17.63 -4.02
CA ILE A 106 27.17 16.25 -3.54
C ILE A 106 27.62 15.23 -4.59
N GLY A 107 28.25 15.68 -5.69
CA GLY A 107 28.83 14.82 -6.73
C GLY A 107 27.79 14.24 -7.70
N PHE A 108 26.66 14.90 -7.90
CA PHE A 108 25.65 14.57 -8.90
C PHE A 108 25.44 15.71 -9.89
N THR A 109 24.78 15.42 -11.00
CA THR A 109 24.31 16.45 -11.92
C THR A 109 22.83 16.75 -11.65
N ASN A 110 22.34 17.89 -12.11
CA ASN A 110 20.97 18.34 -11.83
C ASN A 110 19.88 17.48 -12.50
N ASN A 111 20.23 16.66 -13.47
CA ASN A 111 19.34 15.74 -14.19
C ASN A 111 19.38 14.30 -13.68
N PHE A 112 19.79 14.10 -12.40
CA PHE A 112 19.81 12.76 -11.81
C PHE A 112 18.46 12.05 -11.92
N THR A 113 18.48 10.73 -12.14
CA THR A 113 17.30 9.89 -12.16
C THR A 113 16.86 9.53 -10.74
N ILE A 114 15.56 9.46 -10.50
CA ILE A 114 15.00 8.92 -9.25
C ILE A 114 14.59 7.47 -9.50
N TYR A 115 15.29 6.52 -8.86
CA TYR A 115 14.98 5.09 -8.92
C TYR A 115 13.79 4.75 -8.04
N ASP A 116 12.84 4.00 -8.59
CA ASP A 116 11.79 3.39 -7.81
C ASP A 116 12.28 2.12 -7.10
N GLU A 117 11.40 1.51 -6.30
CA GLU A 117 11.72 0.28 -5.58
C GLU A 117 12.09 -0.89 -6.52
N SER A 118 11.47 -0.97 -7.69
CA SER A 118 11.78 -2.05 -8.66
C SER A 118 13.14 -1.84 -9.30
N ASP A 119 13.52 -0.61 -9.59
CA ASP A 119 14.84 -0.26 -10.11
C ASP A 119 15.93 -0.56 -9.09
N SER A 120 15.71 -0.14 -7.83
CA SER A 120 16.62 -0.40 -6.72
C SER A 120 16.81 -1.91 -6.48
N ARG A 121 15.73 -2.69 -6.51
CA ARG A 121 15.80 -4.15 -6.38
C ARG A 121 16.49 -4.82 -7.58
N SER A 122 16.29 -4.30 -8.80
CA SER A 122 16.97 -4.77 -10.01
C SER A 122 18.48 -4.55 -9.93
N LEU A 123 18.89 -3.36 -9.50
CA LEU A 123 20.30 -3.04 -9.29
C LEU A 123 20.92 -3.94 -8.21
N ILE A 124 20.26 -4.12 -7.07
CA ILE A 124 20.72 -5.05 -6.00
C ILE A 124 20.84 -6.48 -6.53
N LYS A 125 19.88 -6.95 -7.31
CA LYS A 125 19.93 -8.28 -7.95
C LYS A 125 21.16 -8.43 -8.84
N THR A 126 21.47 -7.40 -9.61
CA THR A 126 22.68 -7.37 -10.46
C THR A 126 23.94 -7.46 -9.61
N ILE A 127 24.06 -6.65 -8.55
CA ILE A 127 25.18 -6.64 -7.62
C ILE A 127 25.37 -7.99 -6.95
N VAL A 128 24.30 -8.60 -6.42
CA VAL A 128 24.34 -9.93 -5.79
C VAL A 128 24.90 -10.97 -6.76
N LYS A 129 24.48 -10.93 -8.03
CA LYS A 129 24.97 -11.83 -9.08
C LYS A 129 26.46 -11.59 -9.43
N GLU A 130 26.88 -10.34 -9.57
CA GLU A 130 28.27 -9.94 -9.86
C GLU A 130 29.23 -10.32 -8.73
N MET A 131 28.77 -10.22 -7.48
CA MET A 131 29.54 -10.66 -6.30
C MET A 131 29.55 -12.19 -6.12
N GLY A 132 28.92 -12.98 -7.01
CA GLY A 132 28.84 -14.43 -6.92
C GLY A 132 28.05 -14.95 -5.73
N LEU A 133 27.12 -14.16 -5.19
CA LEU A 133 26.28 -14.51 -4.04
C LEU A 133 25.01 -15.24 -4.47
N ASP A 134 24.49 -16.11 -3.60
CA ASP A 134 23.24 -16.85 -3.86
C ASP A 134 22.01 -15.93 -3.73
N GLU A 135 21.30 -15.70 -4.84
CA GLU A 135 20.10 -14.86 -4.90
C GLU A 135 18.95 -15.38 -4.00
N LYS A 136 18.93 -16.69 -3.70
CA LYS A 136 17.93 -17.27 -2.78
C LYS A 136 18.19 -16.89 -1.33
N VAL A 137 19.44 -16.67 -0.98
CA VAL A 137 19.87 -16.19 0.35
C VAL A 137 19.78 -14.67 0.40
N TYR A 138 20.42 -13.97 -0.53
CA TYR A 138 20.43 -12.51 -0.64
C TYR A 138 19.28 -12.05 -1.54
N LYS A 139 18.03 -12.26 -1.06
CA LYS A 139 16.85 -11.82 -1.80
C LYS A 139 16.87 -10.31 -1.99
N PRO A 140 16.76 -9.78 -3.22
CA PRO A 140 16.86 -8.33 -3.48
C PRO A 140 15.92 -7.48 -2.61
N ALA A 141 14.69 -7.93 -2.40
CA ALA A 141 13.73 -7.24 -1.53
C ALA A 141 14.21 -7.16 -0.05
N SER A 142 14.80 -8.23 0.48
CA SER A 142 15.28 -8.26 1.87
C SER A 142 16.54 -7.41 2.05
N VAL A 143 17.43 -7.39 1.06
CA VAL A 143 18.63 -6.54 1.06
C VAL A 143 18.21 -5.08 0.93
N HIS A 144 17.31 -4.75 0.00
CA HIS A 144 16.76 -3.40 -0.18
C HIS A 144 16.14 -2.85 1.11
N SER A 145 15.31 -3.65 1.80
CA SER A 145 14.68 -3.24 3.06
C SER A 145 15.72 -2.86 4.14
N ARG A 146 16.86 -3.57 4.21
CA ARG A 146 17.95 -3.27 5.16
C ARG A 146 18.68 -1.98 4.79
N ILE A 147 18.98 -1.79 3.50
CA ILE A 147 19.59 -0.55 2.98
C ILE A 147 18.68 0.65 3.25
N SER A 148 17.41 0.52 2.92
CA SER A 148 16.40 1.57 3.14
C SER A 148 16.29 1.94 4.63
N MET A 149 16.22 0.93 5.52
CA MET A 149 16.17 1.19 6.95
C MET A 149 17.46 1.89 7.45
N ALA A 150 18.63 1.51 6.96
CA ALA A 150 19.89 2.18 7.30
C ALA A 150 19.89 3.64 6.84
N LYS A 151 19.50 3.90 5.59
CA LYS A 151 19.38 5.25 5.04
C LYS A 151 18.42 6.12 5.85
N ASN A 152 17.23 5.60 6.16
CA ASN A 152 16.22 6.31 6.96
C ASN A 152 16.71 6.66 8.37
N ASN A 153 17.68 5.91 8.90
CA ASN A 153 18.39 6.20 10.15
C ASN A 153 19.68 7.01 9.96
N LEU A 154 19.92 7.56 8.76
CA LEU A 154 21.12 8.37 8.42
C LEU A 154 22.44 7.60 8.59
N MET A 155 22.42 6.30 8.43
CA MET A 155 23.60 5.44 8.47
C MET A 155 24.18 5.31 7.08
N SER A 156 25.45 5.73 6.92
CA SER A 156 26.19 5.55 5.66
C SER A 156 26.53 4.07 5.42
N ALA A 157 26.80 3.71 4.15
CA ALA A 157 27.18 2.35 3.79
C ALA A 157 28.46 1.87 4.52
N GLU A 158 29.44 2.77 4.69
CA GLU A 158 30.67 2.50 5.40
C GLU A 158 30.44 2.27 6.90
N ASN A 159 29.56 3.08 7.52
CA ASN A 159 29.20 2.91 8.93
C ASN A 159 28.44 1.62 9.15
N TYR A 160 27.51 1.30 8.24
CA TYR A 160 26.79 0.01 8.28
C TYR A 160 27.74 -1.18 8.23
N ALA A 161 28.70 -1.16 7.31
CA ALA A 161 29.67 -2.25 7.14
C ALA A 161 30.62 -2.41 8.34
N ARG A 162 30.82 -1.35 9.15
CA ARG A 162 31.66 -1.36 10.36
C ARG A 162 30.91 -1.68 11.63
N ASP A 163 29.58 -1.61 11.60
CA ASP A 163 28.74 -1.83 12.75
C ASP A 163 28.68 -3.32 13.11
N LYS A 164 29.13 -3.64 14.34
CA LYS A 164 29.23 -5.03 14.82
C LYS A 164 27.86 -5.67 15.10
N GLU A 165 26.90 -4.89 15.54
CA GLU A 165 25.56 -5.41 15.88
C GLU A 165 24.77 -5.73 14.61
N LEU A 166 24.84 -4.84 13.60
CA LEU A 166 24.23 -5.06 12.29
C LEU A 166 24.89 -6.25 11.58
N TYR A 167 26.23 -6.34 11.62
CA TYR A 167 26.94 -7.49 11.06
C TYR A 167 26.49 -8.81 11.72
N GLN A 168 26.36 -8.85 13.06
CA GLN A 168 25.85 -10.04 13.75
C GLN A 168 24.39 -10.34 13.41
N ALA A 169 23.56 -9.31 13.23
CA ALA A 169 22.17 -9.48 12.78
C ALA A 169 22.12 -10.06 11.36
N ASP A 170 22.98 -9.57 10.47
CA ASP A 170 23.12 -10.09 9.11
C ASP A 170 23.67 -11.52 9.08
N GLN A 171 24.61 -11.85 9.96
CA GLN A 171 25.08 -13.24 10.13
C GLN A 171 23.97 -14.18 10.57
N ARG A 172 23.15 -13.80 11.56
CA ARG A 172 21.99 -14.60 12.00
C ARG A 172 20.99 -14.82 10.86
N ALA A 173 20.82 -13.80 10.00
CA ALA A 173 19.99 -13.88 8.81
C ALA A 173 20.67 -14.61 7.63
N LYS A 174 21.90 -15.14 7.82
CA LYS A 174 22.73 -15.80 6.79
C LYS A 174 23.10 -14.87 5.61
N MET A 175 23.14 -13.58 5.83
CA MET A 175 23.47 -12.56 4.82
C MET A 175 24.64 -11.64 5.27
N PRO A 176 25.81 -12.13 5.66
CA PRO A 176 26.90 -11.31 6.25
C PRO A 176 27.52 -10.27 5.29
N ARG A 177 27.21 -10.34 3.97
CA ARG A 177 27.75 -9.44 2.94
C ARG A 177 26.82 -8.26 2.59
N VAL A 178 25.79 -7.98 3.40
CA VAL A 178 24.85 -6.86 3.12
C VAL A 178 25.59 -5.53 3.13
N GLY A 179 26.55 -5.32 4.04
CA GLY A 179 27.36 -4.11 4.06
C GLY A 179 28.15 -3.87 2.76
N ASP A 180 28.75 -4.92 2.19
CA ASP A 180 29.49 -4.83 0.92
C ASP A 180 28.54 -4.54 -0.25
N ILE A 181 27.36 -5.16 -0.26
CA ILE A 181 26.32 -4.88 -1.26
C ILE A 181 25.87 -3.42 -1.15
N PHE A 182 25.70 -2.90 0.06
CA PHE A 182 25.28 -1.52 0.28
C PHE A 182 26.33 -0.52 -0.23
N ILE A 183 27.62 -0.75 0.04
CA ILE A 183 28.73 0.09 -0.50
C ILE A 183 28.66 0.09 -2.03
N THR A 184 28.60 -1.09 -2.65
CA THR A 184 28.54 -1.23 -4.11
C THR A 184 27.30 -0.58 -4.69
N TYR A 185 26.15 -0.70 -4.02
CA TYR A 185 24.89 -0.08 -4.43
C TYR A 185 24.98 1.45 -4.50
N VAL A 186 25.54 2.08 -3.45
CA VAL A 186 25.74 3.54 -3.42
C VAL A 186 26.68 4.00 -4.54
N GLN A 187 27.80 3.27 -4.76
CA GLN A 187 28.73 3.57 -5.84
C GLN A 187 28.07 3.48 -7.23
N ARG A 188 27.27 2.44 -7.45
CA ARG A 188 26.56 2.24 -8.74
C ARG A 188 25.48 3.31 -8.96
N CYS A 189 24.75 3.70 -7.93
CA CYS A 189 23.79 4.80 -8.02
C CYS A 189 24.51 6.11 -8.38
N GLN A 190 25.67 6.40 -7.78
CA GLN A 190 26.45 7.58 -8.11
C GLN A 190 26.98 7.55 -9.54
N GLN A 191 27.52 6.41 -10.01
CA GLN A 191 27.98 6.23 -11.39
C GLN A 191 26.86 6.40 -12.42
N ALA A 192 25.66 5.92 -12.11
CA ALA A 192 24.47 6.06 -12.95
C ALA A 192 23.80 7.44 -12.83
N ASN A 193 24.37 8.37 -12.09
CA ASN A 193 23.73 9.64 -11.76
C ASN A 193 22.27 9.44 -11.30
N ALA A 194 22.05 8.51 -10.39
CA ALA A 194 20.74 8.11 -9.90
C ALA A 194 20.68 8.16 -8.37
N MET A 195 19.52 8.50 -7.85
CA MET A 195 19.19 8.52 -6.42
C MET A 195 17.94 7.67 -6.21
N ASP A 196 17.86 6.85 -5.17
CA ASP A 196 16.60 6.26 -4.75
C ASP A 196 15.78 7.23 -3.86
N PHE A 197 14.57 6.83 -3.47
CA PHE A 197 13.72 7.68 -2.63
C PHE A 197 14.36 8.04 -1.29
N ASP A 198 15.09 7.10 -0.68
CA ASP A 198 15.77 7.36 0.60
C ASP A 198 16.94 8.33 0.43
N ASP A 199 17.62 8.30 -0.73
CA ASP A 199 18.70 9.23 -1.06
C ASP A 199 18.23 10.69 -1.11
N LEU A 200 17.00 10.96 -1.53
CA LEU A 200 16.45 12.30 -1.54
C LEU A 200 16.46 12.94 -0.14
N LEU A 201 16.35 12.13 0.89
CA LEU A 201 16.40 12.58 2.29
C LEU A 201 17.83 12.54 2.84
N THR A 202 18.53 11.42 2.67
CA THR A 202 19.86 11.24 3.25
C THR A 202 20.88 12.20 2.64
N LEU A 203 20.85 12.42 1.34
CA LEU A 203 21.74 13.35 0.66
C LEU A 203 21.37 14.81 0.94
N THR A 204 20.09 15.15 1.15
CA THR A 204 19.72 16.50 1.64
C THR A 204 20.27 16.74 3.03
N PHE A 205 20.15 15.76 3.94
CA PHE A 205 20.75 15.85 5.28
C PHE A 205 22.26 16.02 5.20
N LYS A 206 22.95 15.22 4.37
CA LYS A 206 24.39 15.28 4.15
C LYS A 206 24.80 16.63 3.58
N LEU A 207 24.10 17.12 2.55
CA LEU A 207 24.34 18.45 1.96
C LEU A 207 24.30 19.55 3.03
N PHE A 208 23.29 19.57 3.86
CA PHE A 208 23.16 20.58 4.91
C PHE A 208 24.15 20.39 6.07
N GLN A 209 24.67 19.17 6.26
CA GLN A 209 25.69 18.89 7.26
C GLN A 209 27.10 19.30 6.80
N GLU A 210 27.44 19.06 5.53
CA GLU A 210 28.77 19.29 4.97
C GLU A 210 28.92 20.71 4.42
N HIS A 211 27.82 21.38 4.01
CA HIS A 211 27.81 22.73 3.42
C HIS A 211 26.92 23.67 4.25
N GLU A 212 27.51 24.24 5.30
CA GLU A 212 26.82 25.15 6.24
C GLU A 212 26.30 26.41 5.56
N ASP A 213 26.98 26.92 4.53
CA ASP A 213 26.56 28.05 3.70
C ASP A 213 25.26 27.74 2.95
N ILE A 214 25.15 26.54 2.36
CA ILE A 214 23.94 26.10 1.69
C ILE A 214 22.81 25.90 2.72
N ARG A 215 23.09 25.24 3.84
CA ARG A 215 22.10 25.09 4.91
C ARG A 215 21.55 26.46 5.35
N LYS A 216 22.43 27.44 5.62
CA LYS A 216 22.02 28.80 5.99
C LYS A 216 21.23 29.51 4.90
N LYS A 217 21.62 29.36 3.62
CA LYS A 217 20.85 29.90 2.49
C LYS A 217 19.36 29.48 2.55
N TYR A 218 19.08 28.21 2.83
CA TYR A 218 17.70 27.71 2.94
C TYR A 218 17.07 28.04 4.30
N ALA A 219 17.78 28.00 5.41
CA ALA A 219 17.29 28.38 6.72
C ALA A 219 16.92 29.89 6.77
N ASP A 220 17.69 30.75 6.11
CA ASP A 220 17.42 32.20 6.02
C ASP A 220 16.24 32.47 5.09
N ARG A 221 16.08 31.69 4.03
CA ARG A 221 14.98 31.83 3.09
C ARG A 221 13.62 31.58 3.75
N PHE A 222 13.52 30.55 4.63
CA PHE A 222 12.27 30.15 5.22
C PHE A 222 12.08 30.74 6.61
N ASP A 223 11.05 31.58 6.75
CA ASP A 223 10.67 32.19 8.04
C ASP A 223 9.79 31.25 8.87
N PHE A 224 9.00 30.42 8.21
CA PHE A 224 8.13 29.45 8.86
C PHE A 224 8.21 28.08 8.19
N LEU A 225 8.31 27.04 9.03
CA LEU A 225 8.25 25.65 8.62
C LEU A 225 7.00 25.00 9.22
N LEU A 226 6.12 24.45 8.39
CA LEU A 226 4.94 23.73 8.81
C LEU A 226 5.06 22.29 8.36
N VAL A 227 4.75 21.35 9.24
CA VAL A 227 4.85 19.91 8.96
C VAL A 227 3.55 19.25 9.35
N ASP A 228 2.87 18.67 8.35
CA ASP A 228 1.66 17.84 8.55
C ASP A 228 2.05 16.38 8.83
N GLU A 229 1.15 15.64 9.49
CA GLU A 229 1.32 14.22 9.83
C GLU A 229 2.70 13.92 10.49
N TYR A 230 3.14 14.79 11.40
CA TYR A 230 4.49 14.76 11.97
C TYR A 230 4.84 13.42 12.65
N GLN A 231 3.85 12.64 13.13
CA GLN A 231 4.02 11.32 13.72
C GLN A 231 4.53 10.26 12.73
N ASP A 232 4.42 10.52 11.42
CA ASP A 232 4.88 9.59 10.39
C ASP A 232 6.29 9.94 9.87
N THR A 233 6.93 10.97 10.42
CA THR A 233 8.29 11.34 10.04
C THR A 233 9.31 10.27 10.45
N ASN A 234 10.28 9.98 9.57
CA ASN A 234 11.44 9.18 9.89
C ASN A 234 12.55 10.02 10.54
N HIS A 235 13.64 9.37 10.92
CA HIS A 235 14.75 10.06 11.58
C HIS A 235 15.42 11.10 10.64
N ALA A 236 15.59 10.78 9.36
CA ALA A 236 16.19 11.69 8.38
C ALA A 236 15.35 12.96 8.20
N GLN A 237 14.05 12.83 8.00
CA GLN A 237 13.10 13.96 7.86
C GLN A 237 13.14 14.87 9.08
N MET A 238 13.08 14.29 10.28
CA MET A 238 13.14 15.05 11.53
C MET A 238 14.47 15.82 11.65
N ARG A 239 15.59 15.18 11.32
CA ARG A 239 16.93 15.83 11.38
C ARG A 239 17.07 16.97 10.38
N ILE A 240 16.50 16.85 9.17
CA ILE A 240 16.49 17.94 8.18
C ILE A 240 15.64 19.12 8.69
N VAL A 241 14.46 18.84 9.25
CA VAL A 241 13.61 19.87 9.87
C VAL A 241 14.39 20.64 10.95
N MET A 242 15.08 19.91 11.83
CA MET A 242 15.92 20.54 12.88
C MET A 242 17.06 21.39 12.31
N GLN A 243 17.71 20.96 11.21
CA GLN A 243 18.78 21.76 10.56
C GLN A 243 18.23 23.05 9.97
N LEU A 244 17.04 23.02 9.35
CA LEU A 244 16.39 24.18 8.76
C LEU A 244 15.86 25.17 9.80
N CYS A 245 15.44 24.69 10.98
CA CYS A 245 14.86 25.54 12.05
C CYS A 245 15.89 25.98 13.08
N LYS A 246 17.16 25.66 12.93
CA LYS A 246 18.21 25.83 13.96
C LYS A 246 18.33 27.26 14.49
N GLU A 247 18.18 28.27 13.62
CA GLU A 247 18.34 29.67 13.97
C GLU A 247 17.04 30.36 14.38
N LYS A 248 15.92 30.01 13.74
CA LYS A 248 14.66 30.75 13.91
C LYS A 248 13.66 30.05 14.83
N GLU A 249 13.77 28.72 14.98
CA GLU A 249 12.85 27.84 15.73
C GLU A 249 11.35 28.04 15.44
N ARG A 250 10.99 28.63 14.27
CA ARG A 250 9.62 28.87 13.85
C ARG A 250 9.06 27.64 13.10
N VAL A 251 8.83 26.61 13.85
CA VAL A 251 8.29 25.34 13.34
C VAL A 251 6.92 25.05 13.95
N CYS A 252 5.96 24.67 13.09
CA CYS A 252 4.65 24.16 13.51
C CYS A 252 4.50 22.72 13.05
N ALA A 253 4.58 21.78 13.99
CA ALA A 253 4.32 20.36 13.74
C ALA A 253 2.87 20.05 14.09
N VAL A 254 2.14 19.41 13.17
CA VAL A 254 0.76 18.96 13.37
C VAL A 254 0.72 17.44 13.19
N GLY A 255 0.05 16.75 14.10
CA GLY A 255 -0.02 15.31 14.02
C GLY A 255 -0.93 14.66 15.05
N ASP A 256 -1.04 13.35 14.96
CA ASP A 256 -1.76 12.50 15.91
C ASP A 256 -0.92 11.24 16.17
N ASP A 257 -0.34 11.14 17.35
CA ASP A 257 0.44 9.98 17.77
C ASP A 257 -0.36 8.67 17.69
N SER A 258 -1.69 8.74 17.89
CA SER A 258 -2.60 7.59 17.75
C SER A 258 -2.80 7.15 16.28
N GLN A 259 -2.30 7.90 15.31
CA GLN A 259 -2.33 7.57 13.88
C GLN A 259 -0.93 7.27 13.30
N SER A 260 0.09 7.02 14.13
CA SER A 260 1.42 6.60 13.68
C SER A 260 1.40 5.11 13.31
N ILE A 261 1.39 4.82 11.99
CA ILE A 261 1.19 3.47 11.42
C ILE A 261 2.17 3.12 10.29
N TYR A 262 3.26 3.86 10.14
CA TYR A 262 4.23 3.67 9.05
C TYR A 262 5.65 3.32 9.54
N SER A 263 5.78 2.63 10.71
CA SER A 263 7.10 2.22 11.21
C SER A 263 7.84 1.29 10.23
N PHE A 264 7.10 0.45 9.51
CA PHE A 264 7.64 -0.42 8.46
C PHE A 264 8.28 0.34 7.28
N ARG A 265 7.98 1.65 7.13
CA ARG A 265 8.62 2.59 6.21
C ARG A 265 9.62 3.52 6.90
N GLY A 266 10.04 3.19 8.12
CA GLY A 266 11.01 3.97 8.87
C GLY A 266 10.44 5.12 9.68
N ALA A 267 9.11 5.31 9.73
CA ALA A 267 8.49 6.31 10.61
C ALA A 267 8.82 6.03 12.07
N ASN A 268 9.05 7.09 12.84
CA ASN A 268 9.38 6.97 14.25
C ASN A 268 8.47 7.86 15.11
N ILE A 269 7.57 7.22 15.84
CA ILE A 269 6.64 7.91 16.74
C ILE A 269 7.35 8.76 17.80
N ASP A 270 8.59 8.41 18.19
CA ASP A 270 9.38 9.18 19.15
C ASP A 270 9.67 10.60 18.66
N ASN A 271 9.56 10.87 17.35
CA ASN A 271 9.72 12.21 16.82
C ASN A 271 8.64 13.17 17.35
N ILE A 272 7.38 12.74 17.37
CA ILE A 272 6.28 13.55 17.91
C ILE A 272 6.25 13.52 19.43
N LEU A 273 6.51 12.37 20.07
CA LEU A 273 6.52 12.24 21.53
C LEU A 273 7.63 13.09 22.20
N SER A 274 8.79 13.21 21.54
CA SER A 274 9.94 13.97 22.02
C SER A 274 10.02 15.41 21.50
N PHE A 275 9.01 15.91 20.78
CA PHE A 275 9.05 17.24 20.16
C PHE A 275 9.35 18.35 21.18
N GLN A 276 8.65 18.40 22.31
CA GLN A 276 8.84 19.38 23.36
C GLN A 276 10.20 19.29 24.07
N SER A 277 10.81 18.11 24.11
CA SER A 277 12.16 17.96 24.66
C SER A 277 13.25 18.50 23.70
N ARG A 278 12.98 18.50 22.40
CA ARG A 278 13.88 19.01 21.35
C ARG A 278 13.76 20.52 21.18
N PHE A 279 12.53 21.03 21.25
CA PHE A 279 12.21 22.46 21.19
C PHE A 279 11.68 22.89 22.57
N LYS A 280 12.58 23.40 23.42
CA LYS A 280 12.26 23.67 24.84
C LYS A 280 11.15 24.69 25.03
N GLU A 281 11.03 25.67 24.11
CA GLU A 281 9.99 26.71 24.13
C GLU A 281 8.72 26.30 23.36
N ALA A 282 8.61 25.02 22.99
CA ALA A 282 7.46 24.57 22.17
C ALA A 282 6.16 24.60 22.95
N LYS A 283 5.16 25.31 22.41
CA LYS A 283 3.79 25.30 22.91
C LYS A 283 3.01 24.10 22.37
N LEU A 284 2.31 23.43 23.28
CA LEU A 284 1.43 22.31 22.96
C LEU A 284 -0.01 22.80 22.82
N PHE A 285 -0.64 22.51 21.69
CA PHE A 285 -2.07 22.73 21.45
C PHE A 285 -2.76 21.39 21.23
N LYS A 286 -3.94 21.19 21.82
CA LYS A 286 -4.73 19.97 21.66
C LYS A 286 -6.03 20.27 20.94
N LEU A 287 -6.28 19.58 19.84
CA LEU A 287 -7.53 19.62 19.10
C LEU A 287 -8.32 18.35 19.41
N GLU A 288 -9.25 18.45 20.33
CA GLU A 288 -9.95 17.30 20.89
C GLU A 288 -11.38 17.13 20.34
N GLN A 289 -11.95 18.16 19.71
CA GLN A 289 -13.29 18.07 19.10
C GLN A 289 -13.21 17.39 17.72
N ASN A 290 -13.85 16.22 17.59
CA ASN A 290 -14.06 15.53 16.33
C ASN A 290 -15.31 16.09 15.62
N TYR A 291 -15.19 16.34 14.31
CA TYR A 291 -16.25 16.87 13.43
C TYR A 291 -16.72 15.83 12.39
N ARG A 292 -16.08 14.65 12.34
CA ARG A 292 -16.33 13.64 11.34
C ARG A 292 -17.39 12.63 11.79
N SER A 293 -17.11 11.96 12.91
CA SER A 293 -17.80 10.74 13.32
C SER A 293 -18.87 10.98 14.37
N THR A 294 -19.81 10.07 14.49
CA THR A 294 -20.76 9.99 15.60
C THR A 294 -20.05 9.80 16.93
N GLN A 295 -20.73 10.07 18.06
CA GLN A 295 -20.15 9.93 19.40
C GLN A 295 -19.74 8.48 19.69
N SER A 296 -20.61 7.51 19.36
CA SER A 296 -20.33 6.08 19.60
C SER A 296 -19.06 5.60 18.92
N ILE A 297 -18.78 6.03 17.68
CA ILE A 297 -17.56 5.68 16.96
C ILE A 297 -16.32 6.29 17.65
N VAL A 298 -16.41 7.55 18.07
CA VAL A 298 -15.30 8.23 18.75
C VAL A 298 -15.00 7.59 20.09
N GLU A 299 -16.02 7.26 20.87
CA GLU A 299 -15.87 6.64 22.20
C GLU A 299 -15.31 5.20 22.10
N ALA A 300 -15.77 4.42 21.10
CA ALA A 300 -15.21 3.11 20.79
C ALA A 300 -13.72 3.18 20.44
N ALA A 301 -13.35 4.12 19.55
CA ALA A 301 -11.96 4.33 19.16
C ALA A 301 -11.09 4.80 20.35
N ASN A 302 -11.61 5.69 21.21
CA ASN A 302 -10.94 6.11 22.42
C ASN A 302 -10.73 4.95 23.41
N SER A 303 -11.72 4.07 23.58
CA SER A 303 -11.62 2.92 24.48
C SER A 303 -10.51 1.97 24.03
N LEU A 304 -10.41 1.72 22.71
CA LEU A 304 -9.35 0.90 22.13
C LEU A 304 -7.96 1.50 22.34
N ILE A 305 -7.77 2.79 21.99
CA ILE A 305 -6.44 3.38 21.98
C ILE A 305 -5.88 3.65 23.37
N LYS A 306 -6.71 3.68 24.41
CA LYS A 306 -6.29 3.79 25.81
C LYS A 306 -5.37 2.65 26.27
N HIS A 307 -5.40 1.52 25.59
CA HIS A 307 -4.52 0.38 25.88
C HIS A 307 -3.07 0.59 25.43
N ASN A 308 -2.77 1.65 24.67
CA ASN A 308 -1.40 2.02 24.35
C ASN A 308 -0.78 2.82 25.50
N SER A 309 0.46 2.47 25.87
CA SER A 309 1.18 3.15 26.95
C SER A 309 1.91 4.41 26.48
N ASN A 310 2.49 4.38 25.27
CA ASN A 310 3.27 5.47 24.71
C ASN A 310 2.39 6.38 23.84
N GLN A 311 1.77 7.38 24.48
CA GLN A 311 0.90 8.33 23.82
C GLN A 311 0.85 9.69 24.52
N ILE A 312 0.49 10.74 23.80
CA ILE A 312 0.22 12.06 24.35
C ILE A 312 -1.23 12.07 24.84
N PRO A 313 -1.47 12.28 26.15
CA PRO A 313 -2.84 12.25 26.71
C PRO A 313 -3.73 13.28 26.01
N LYS A 314 -4.85 12.82 25.46
CA LYS A 314 -5.90 13.62 24.85
C LYS A 314 -7.26 12.94 25.03
N ASN A 315 -8.32 13.72 25.04
CA ASN A 315 -9.69 13.22 25.14
C ASN A 315 -10.50 13.70 23.93
N VAL A 316 -10.54 12.86 22.90
CA VAL A 316 -11.29 13.20 21.68
C VAL A 316 -12.77 13.00 21.93
N TYR A 317 -13.60 14.01 21.59
CA TYR A 317 -15.05 13.96 21.75
C TYR A 317 -15.75 14.49 20.50
N SER A 318 -16.97 14.00 20.25
CA SER A 318 -17.82 14.50 19.17
C SER A 318 -19.04 15.23 19.72
N LYS A 319 -19.46 16.29 19.00
CA LYS A 319 -20.74 16.97 19.22
C LYS A 319 -21.82 16.55 18.22
N ASN A 320 -21.47 15.67 17.27
CA ASN A 320 -22.42 15.07 16.35
C ASN A 320 -23.41 14.17 17.09
N ASP A 321 -24.37 13.61 16.40
CA ASP A 321 -25.33 12.67 16.96
C ASP A 321 -24.64 11.49 17.64
N LYS A 322 -25.35 10.88 18.59
CA LYS A 322 -24.83 9.71 19.30
C LYS A 322 -24.44 8.60 18.31
N GLY A 323 -25.30 8.36 17.32
CA GLY A 323 -25.15 7.28 16.34
C GLY A 323 -25.32 5.88 16.92
N GLU A 324 -25.21 4.88 16.07
CA GLU A 324 -25.26 3.48 16.46
C GLU A 324 -23.93 3.04 17.06
N SER A 325 -23.96 2.05 17.95
CA SER A 325 -22.76 1.34 18.42
C SER A 325 -22.08 0.62 17.24
N LEU A 326 -20.79 0.34 17.34
CA LEU A 326 -20.11 -0.52 16.39
C LEU A 326 -20.77 -1.89 16.37
N ILE A 327 -20.92 -2.49 15.19
CA ILE A 327 -21.52 -3.81 15.05
C ILE A 327 -20.40 -4.83 14.77
N TYR A 328 -20.29 -5.86 15.61
CA TYR A 328 -19.39 -6.98 15.38
C TYR A 328 -20.17 -8.19 14.86
N LYS A 329 -19.80 -8.70 13.68
CA LYS A 329 -20.41 -9.86 13.04
C LYS A 329 -19.39 -10.99 12.83
N PRO A 330 -19.37 -12.00 13.70
CA PRO A 330 -18.55 -13.17 13.49
C PRO A 330 -19.07 -14.03 12.35
N ALA A 331 -18.17 -14.50 11.48
CA ALA A 331 -18.46 -15.42 10.40
C ALA A 331 -17.78 -16.78 10.62
N TYR A 332 -18.33 -17.82 10.05
CA TYR A 332 -17.71 -19.14 10.09
C TYR A 332 -16.53 -19.25 9.09
N SER A 333 -16.66 -18.64 7.92
CA SER A 333 -15.61 -18.68 6.90
C SER A 333 -15.45 -17.32 6.21
N ASP A 334 -14.34 -17.16 5.49
CA ASP A 334 -14.05 -15.96 4.67
C ASP A 334 -15.11 -15.71 3.59
N LYS A 335 -15.76 -16.78 3.08
CA LYS A 335 -16.87 -16.66 2.12
C LYS A 335 -18.16 -16.19 2.78
N GLU A 336 -18.43 -16.68 3.98
CA GLU A 336 -19.56 -16.20 4.77
C GLU A 336 -19.36 -14.75 5.21
N GLU A 337 -18.13 -14.39 5.60
CA GLU A 337 -17.78 -13.00 5.90
C GLU A 337 -18.11 -12.06 4.73
N ALA A 338 -17.73 -12.46 3.50
CA ALA A 338 -18.06 -11.69 2.30
C ALA A 338 -19.57 -11.60 2.04
N LEU A 339 -20.32 -12.67 2.29
CA LEU A 339 -21.80 -12.68 2.18
C LEU A 339 -22.46 -11.73 3.19
N ILE A 340 -21.98 -11.74 4.46
CA ILE A 340 -22.45 -10.84 5.52
C ILE A 340 -22.23 -9.39 5.10
N VAL A 341 -21.02 -9.05 4.63
CA VAL A 341 -20.69 -7.70 4.16
C VAL A 341 -21.59 -7.28 2.99
N CYS A 342 -21.81 -8.15 1.99
CA CYS A 342 -22.73 -7.85 0.88
C CYS A 342 -24.16 -7.59 1.34
N ARG A 343 -24.65 -8.35 2.32
CA ARG A 343 -25.98 -8.20 2.88
C ARG A 343 -26.11 -6.87 3.63
N GLU A 344 -25.11 -6.53 4.46
CA GLU A 344 -25.08 -5.28 5.21
C GLU A 344 -24.99 -4.05 4.29
N ILE A 345 -24.17 -4.09 3.24
CA ILE A 345 -24.13 -3.02 2.23
C ILE A 345 -25.52 -2.79 1.65
N LYS A 346 -26.23 -3.87 1.25
CA LYS A 346 -27.57 -3.76 0.69
C LYS A 346 -28.62 -3.31 1.71
N ARG A 347 -28.45 -3.67 2.99
CA ARG A 347 -29.30 -3.23 4.10
C ARG A 347 -29.14 -1.73 4.35
N ILE A 348 -27.92 -1.29 4.61
CA ILE A 348 -27.61 0.11 4.90
C ILE A 348 -27.94 1.00 3.69
N LYS A 349 -27.59 0.56 2.47
CA LYS A 349 -27.93 1.30 1.25
C LYS A 349 -29.43 1.59 1.11
N ARG A 350 -30.30 0.64 1.52
CA ARG A 350 -31.75 0.83 1.48
C ARG A 350 -32.28 1.65 2.65
N GLN A 351 -31.63 1.54 3.81
CA GLN A 351 -32.05 2.26 5.02
C GLN A 351 -31.72 3.75 4.94
N ASP A 352 -30.51 4.09 4.47
CA ASP A 352 -29.99 5.46 4.46
C ASP A 352 -30.08 6.14 3.08
N ASP A 353 -30.64 5.45 2.08
CA ASP A 353 -30.74 5.91 0.67
C ASP A 353 -29.39 6.42 0.12
N CYS A 354 -28.32 5.71 0.45
CA CYS A 354 -26.94 6.09 0.12
C CYS A 354 -26.41 5.40 -1.15
N GLN A 355 -25.26 5.84 -1.65
CA GLN A 355 -24.62 5.32 -2.86
C GLN A 355 -23.56 4.26 -2.53
N TYR A 356 -23.12 3.48 -3.53
CA TYR A 356 -22.04 2.51 -3.35
C TYR A 356 -20.69 3.16 -3.05
N SER A 357 -20.48 4.43 -3.43
CA SER A 357 -19.30 5.23 -3.07
C SER A 357 -19.16 5.51 -1.58
N ASP A 358 -20.26 5.41 -0.83
CA ASP A 358 -20.30 5.71 0.59
C ASP A 358 -19.79 4.55 1.47
N PHE A 359 -19.43 3.42 0.84
CA PHE A 359 -18.96 2.21 1.50
C PHE A 359 -17.48 1.95 1.25
N ALA A 360 -16.75 1.63 2.33
CA ALA A 360 -15.37 1.16 2.26
C ALA A 360 -15.19 -0.18 2.99
N ILE A 361 -14.44 -1.10 2.35
CA ILE A 361 -14.01 -2.37 2.93
C ILE A 361 -12.52 -2.26 3.23
N LEU A 362 -12.18 -2.27 4.50
CA LEU A 362 -10.81 -2.12 4.98
C LEU A 362 -10.27 -3.45 5.49
N TYR A 363 -9.17 -3.89 4.90
CA TYR A 363 -8.49 -5.14 5.28
C TYR A 363 -7.02 -4.91 5.62
N ARG A 364 -6.41 -5.86 6.34
CA ARG A 364 -5.00 -5.76 6.75
C ARG A 364 -4.04 -6.03 5.58
N THR A 365 -4.37 -6.94 4.69
CA THR A 365 -3.55 -7.33 3.53
C THR A 365 -4.39 -7.47 2.27
N ASN A 366 -3.82 -7.17 1.10
CA ASN A 366 -4.51 -7.27 -0.19
C ASN A 366 -4.99 -8.69 -0.52
N ALA A 367 -4.36 -9.74 0.03
CA ALA A 367 -4.81 -11.12 -0.18
C ALA A 367 -6.23 -11.40 0.32
N GLN A 368 -6.74 -10.57 1.24
CA GLN A 368 -8.11 -10.71 1.78
C GLN A 368 -9.18 -10.22 0.80
N SER A 369 -8.85 -9.40 -0.21
CA SER A 369 -9.84 -8.84 -1.16
C SER A 369 -10.55 -9.91 -1.97
N ARG A 370 -9.89 -11.04 -2.27
CA ARG A 370 -10.36 -12.05 -3.22
C ARG A 370 -11.75 -12.59 -2.91
N SER A 371 -12.05 -12.95 -1.68
CA SER A 371 -13.37 -13.47 -1.27
C SER A 371 -14.47 -12.44 -1.45
N PHE A 372 -14.16 -11.15 -1.17
CA PHE A 372 -15.09 -10.04 -1.39
C PHE A 372 -15.32 -9.78 -2.87
N GLU A 373 -14.26 -9.79 -3.70
CA GLU A 373 -14.36 -9.61 -5.15
C GLU A 373 -15.22 -10.69 -5.80
N GLU A 374 -15.01 -11.95 -5.42
CA GLU A 374 -15.81 -13.07 -5.92
C GLU A 374 -17.29 -12.92 -5.56
N GLU A 375 -17.59 -12.47 -4.33
CA GLU A 375 -18.97 -12.34 -3.88
C GLU A 375 -19.63 -11.07 -4.44
N PHE A 376 -18.90 -9.94 -4.54
CA PHE A 376 -19.42 -8.69 -5.13
C PHE A 376 -19.83 -8.91 -6.60
N ARG A 377 -18.99 -9.62 -7.37
CA ARG A 377 -19.34 -10.01 -8.76
C ARG A 377 -20.62 -10.85 -8.84
N LYS A 378 -20.79 -11.83 -7.94
CA LYS A 378 -22.01 -12.65 -7.89
C LYS A 378 -23.26 -11.85 -7.51
N GLN A 379 -23.09 -10.86 -6.64
CA GLN A 379 -24.18 -10.04 -6.12
C GLN A 379 -24.48 -8.79 -6.98
N GLY A 380 -23.69 -8.53 -8.04
CA GLY A 380 -23.81 -7.37 -8.89
C GLY A 380 -23.51 -6.05 -8.17
N ILE A 381 -22.60 -6.07 -7.16
CA ILE A 381 -22.16 -4.87 -6.44
C ILE A 381 -20.94 -4.30 -7.15
N PRO A 382 -21.01 -3.07 -7.67
CA PRO A 382 -19.85 -2.42 -8.29
C PRO A 382 -18.80 -2.09 -7.24
N TYR A 383 -17.52 -2.36 -7.53
CA TYR A 383 -16.42 -2.12 -6.60
C TYR A 383 -15.16 -1.65 -7.31
N ARG A 384 -14.27 -1.01 -6.54
CA ARG A 384 -12.92 -0.60 -6.96
C ARG A 384 -11.90 -1.00 -5.89
N ILE A 385 -10.77 -1.57 -6.32
CA ILE A 385 -9.67 -1.94 -5.43
C ILE A 385 -8.60 -0.86 -5.52
N TYR A 386 -8.22 -0.32 -4.36
CA TYR A 386 -7.07 0.56 -4.23
C TYR A 386 -5.85 -0.25 -3.79
N GLY A 387 -4.69 0.00 -4.45
CA GLY A 387 -3.45 -0.74 -4.22
C GLY A 387 -3.26 -1.94 -5.17
N GLY A 388 -3.94 -1.94 -6.34
CA GLY A 388 -3.58 -2.72 -7.50
C GLY A 388 -2.29 -2.20 -8.16
N LEU A 389 -1.88 -2.76 -9.31
CA LEU A 389 -0.78 -2.20 -10.08
C LEU A 389 -1.13 -0.78 -10.51
N SER A 390 -0.35 0.21 -10.04
CA SER A 390 -0.46 1.60 -10.47
C SER A 390 -0.33 1.70 -11.98
N PHE A 391 -0.97 2.69 -12.59
CA PHE A 391 -0.83 3.01 -14.01
C PHE A 391 0.64 3.06 -14.44
N PHE A 392 1.49 3.76 -13.68
CA PHE A 392 2.93 3.88 -13.95
C PHE A 392 3.74 2.59 -13.67
N GLN A 393 3.14 1.58 -13.04
CA GLN A 393 3.76 0.25 -12.85
C GLN A 393 3.43 -0.73 -13.97
N ARG A 394 2.51 -0.40 -14.88
CA ARG A 394 2.18 -1.22 -16.05
C ARG A 394 3.40 -1.34 -16.94
N LYS A 395 3.60 -2.54 -17.52
CA LYS A 395 4.82 -2.87 -18.26
C LYS A 395 5.08 -1.90 -19.42
N GLU A 396 4.09 -1.68 -20.26
CA GLU A 396 4.15 -0.80 -21.44
C GLU A 396 4.46 0.65 -21.06
N ILE A 397 3.90 1.13 -19.96
CA ILE A 397 4.15 2.48 -19.44
C ILE A 397 5.58 2.59 -18.91
N LYS A 398 6.04 1.60 -18.13
CA LYS A 398 7.44 1.56 -17.67
C LYS A 398 8.44 1.49 -18.83
N ASP A 399 8.10 0.79 -19.90
CA ASP A 399 8.94 0.70 -21.10
C ASP A 399 9.09 2.08 -21.76
N VAL A 400 8.01 2.85 -21.90
CA VAL A 400 8.05 4.24 -22.42
C VAL A 400 8.79 5.19 -21.48
N ILE A 401 8.46 5.13 -20.18
CA ILE A 401 9.13 5.96 -19.17
C ILE A 401 10.65 5.70 -19.15
N ALA A 402 11.09 4.46 -19.38
CA ALA A 402 12.52 4.15 -19.45
C ALA A 402 13.21 4.85 -20.65
N TYR A 403 12.52 5.02 -21.80
CA TYR A 403 13.03 5.89 -22.86
C TYR A 403 13.16 7.34 -22.42
N PHE A 404 12.13 7.87 -21.78
CA PHE A 404 12.13 9.24 -21.28
C PHE A 404 13.27 9.46 -20.28
N ARG A 405 13.48 8.50 -19.38
CA ARG A 405 14.55 8.54 -18.38
C ARG A 405 15.94 8.54 -19.04
N LEU A 406 16.15 7.66 -20.05
CA LEU A 406 17.45 7.60 -20.74
C LEU A 406 17.71 8.85 -21.57
N VAL A 407 16.69 9.51 -22.12
CA VAL A 407 16.83 10.80 -22.80
C VAL A 407 17.17 11.92 -21.81
N ALA A 408 16.54 11.94 -20.64
CA ALA A 408 16.83 12.91 -19.58
C ALA A 408 18.18 12.66 -18.91
N ASN A 409 18.56 11.42 -18.71
CA ASN A 409 19.81 10.98 -18.10
C ASN A 409 20.39 9.78 -18.86
N PRO A 410 21.31 9.98 -19.81
CA PRO A 410 21.93 8.91 -20.59
C PRO A 410 22.71 7.89 -19.74
N ASP A 411 23.13 8.26 -18.54
CA ASP A 411 23.88 7.39 -17.62
C ASP A 411 22.98 6.44 -16.79
N ASP A 412 21.63 6.53 -16.95
CA ASP A 412 20.67 5.65 -16.27
C ASP A 412 20.80 4.20 -16.74
N GLU A 413 21.46 3.40 -15.93
CA GLU A 413 21.76 1.99 -16.20
C GLU A 413 20.50 1.12 -16.31
N GLU A 414 19.52 1.33 -15.45
CA GLU A 414 18.31 0.51 -15.42
C GLU A 414 17.39 0.84 -16.61
N ALA A 415 17.26 2.12 -16.95
CA ALA A 415 16.57 2.53 -18.16
C ALA A 415 17.25 1.99 -19.41
N PHE A 416 18.59 2.07 -19.49
CA PHE A 416 19.37 1.52 -20.59
C PHE A 416 19.13 0.02 -20.78
N LYS A 417 19.27 -0.78 -19.72
CA LYS A 417 19.06 -2.24 -19.76
C LYS A 417 17.65 -2.59 -20.23
N ARG A 418 16.67 -1.82 -19.81
CA ARG A 418 15.27 -2.06 -20.12
C ARG A 418 14.95 -1.85 -21.59
N ILE A 419 15.50 -0.80 -22.23
CA ILE A 419 15.08 -0.38 -23.57
C ILE A 419 16.06 -0.73 -24.70
N ILE A 420 17.30 -1.10 -24.40
CA ILE A 420 18.31 -1.33 -25.46
C ILE A 420 17.85 -2.34 -26.50
N ASN A 421 17.07 -3.34 -26.12
CA ASN A 421 16.50 -4.34 -27.02
C ASN A 421 14.96 -4.32 -27.05
N TYR A 422 14.32 -3.26 -26.65
CA TYR A 422 12.87 -3.08 -26.77
C TYR A 422 12.52 -1.73 -27.41
N PRO A 423 11.78 -1.70 -28.54
CA PRO A 423 11.43 -2.86 -29.41
C PRO A 423 12.63 -3.66 -29.90
N ALA A 424 12.40 -4.90 -30.35
CA ALA A 424 13.48 -5.85 -30.66
C ALA A 424 14.49 -5.32 -31.69
N ARG A 425 15.74 -5.08 -31.26
CA ARG A 425 16.87 -4.61 -32.10
C ARG A 425 17.92 -5.66 -32.34
N GLY A 426 17.71 -6.87 -31.80
CA GLY A 426 18.69 -7.97 -31.92
C GLY A 426 19.97 -7.73 -31.12
N ILE A 427 19.86 -6.99 -29.99
CA ILE A 427 20.92 -6.82 -28.98
C ILE A 427 20.56 -7.72 -27.81
N GLY A 428 21.21 -8.86 -27.71
CA GLY A 428 20.89 -9.87 -26.69
C GLY A 428 21.57 -9.61 -25.35
N ASN A 429 21.10 -10.33 -24.32
CA ASN A 429 21.59 -10.23 -22.93
C ASN A 429 23.13 -10.46 -22.83
N THR A 430 23.71 -11.27 -23.70
CA THR A 430 25.17 -11.48 -23.73
C THR A 430 25.94 -10.21 -24.10
N THR A 431 25.37 -9.37 -24.98
CA THR A 431 25.94 -8.09 -25.33
C THR A 431 25.83 -7.11 -24.17
N VAL A 432 24.66 -7.06 -23.51
CA VAL A 432 24.44 -6.22 -22.33
C VAL A 432 25.40 -6.64 -21.20
N ALA A 433 25.62 -7.92 -20.98
CA ALA A 433 26.58 -8.41 -19.99
C ALA A 433 28.03 -8.00 -20.32
N LYS A 434 28.41 -7.95 -21.60
CA LYS A 434 29.73 -7.46 -22.01
C LYS A 434 29.89 -5.95 -21.79
N ILE A 435 28.82 -5.16 -22.09
CA ILE A 435 28.80 -3.73 -21.79
C ILE A 435 28.95 -3.50 -20.28
N ALA A 436 28.20 -4.25 -19.46
CA ALA A 436 28.25 -4.15 -18.02
C ALA A 436 29.65 -4.49 -17.46
N ALA A 437 30.27 -5.57 -17.92
CA ALA A 437 31.64 -5.93 -17.51
C ALA A 437 32.63 -4.84 -17.90
N CYS A 438 32.56 -4.34 -19.15
CA CYS A 438 33.42 -3.28 -19.65
C CYS A 438 33.24 -1.95 -18.86
N ALA A 439 32.00 -1.60 -18.51
CA ALA A 439 31.69 -0.43 -17.72
C ALA A 439 32.26 -0.54 -16.29
N LEU A 440 32.14 -1.74 -15.69
CA LEU A 440 32.68 -2.01 -14.36
C LEU A 440 34.21 -1.94 -14.35
N ASP A 441 34.88 -2.58 -15.32
CA ASP A 441 36.35 -2.62 -15.43
C ASP A 441 36.96 -1.22 -15.61
N ASN A 442 36.25 -0.32 -16.28
CA ASN A 442 36.71 1.05 -16.57
C ASN A 442 36.08 2.13 -15.65
N HIS A 443 35.20 1.76 -14.73
CA HIS A 443 34.49 2.68 -13.82
C HIS A 443 33.71 3.78 -14.56
N VAL A 444 33.00 3.41 -15.63
CA VAL A 444 32.23 4.34 -16.49
C VAL A 444 30.80 3.85 -16.65
N SER A 445 29.91 4.71 -17.17
CA SER A 445 28.53 4.33 -17.45
C SER A 445 28.39 3.45 -18.70
N PHE A 446 27.28 2.75 -18.85
CA PHE A 446 26.96 1.97 -20.06
C PHE A 446 26.90 2.84 -21.30
N TRP A 447 26.42 4.07 -21.14
CA TRP A 447 26.36 5.06 -22.22
C TRP A 447 27.75 5.46 -22.71
N GLN A 448 28.69 5.68 -21.80
CA GLN A 448 30.07 5.99 -22.15
C GLN A 448 30.74 4.85 -22.89
N VAL A 449 30.52 3.60 -22.46
CA VAL A 449 31.05 2.41 -23.18
C VAL A 449 30.55 2.33 -24.61
N ILE A 450 29.24 2.52 -24.85
CA ILE A 450 28.68 2.44 -26.20
C ILE A 450 29.01 3.68 -27.03
N SER A 451 29.33 4.81 -26.42
CA SER A 451 29.76 6.02 -27.11
C SER A 451 31.20 5.95 -27.62
N SER A 452 32.05 5.15 -26.96
CA SER A 452 33.45 4.97 -27.34
C SER A 452 33.89 3.50 -27.18
N PRO A 453 33.24 2.55 -27.88
CA PRO A 453 33.41 1.12 -27.67
C PRO A 453 34.83 0.61 -27.92
N GLU A 454 35.56 1.22 -28.84
CA GLU A 454 36.97 0.90 -29.14
C GLU A 454 37.89 1.38 -28.01
N HIS A 455 37.66 2.56 -27.48
CA HIS A 455 38.42 3.11 -26.37
C HIS A 455 38.38 2.25 -25.12
N TYR A 456 37.17 1.75 -24.79
CA TYR A 456 36.95 0.89 -23.61
C TYR A 456 37.16 -0.60 -23.90
N GLY A 457 37.49 -0.98 -25.14
CA GLY A 457 37.78 -2.37 -25.49
C GLY A 457 36.55 -3.30 -25.50
N LEU A 458 35.37 -2.79 -25.88
CA LEU A 458 34.14 -3.60 -25.91
C LEU A 458 34.23 -4.71 -26.98
N GLY A 459 34.43 -5.97 -26.55
CA GLY A 459 34.62 -7.14 -27.40
C GLY A 459 33.31 -7.68 -28.00
N VAL A 460 32.75 -6.96 -29.02
CA VAL A 460 31.56 -7.37 -29.76
C VAL A 460 31.85 -7.36 -31.28
N ASN A 461 31.04 -8.08 -32.05
CA ASN A 461 31.23 -8.13 -33.52
C ASN A 461 30.74 -6.83 -34.19
N LYS A 462 31.21 -6.59 -35.44
CA LYS A 462 30.88 -5.38 -36.21
C LYS A 462 29.36 -5.18 -36.40
N GLY A 463 28.57 -6.24 -36.58
CA GLY A 463 27.14 -6.15 -36.73
C GLY A 463 26.44 -5.71 -35.43
N THR A 464 26.96 -6.12 -34.29
CA THR A 464 26.49 -5.66 -32.96
C THR A 464 26.89 -4.22 -32.73
N LEU A 465 28.13 -3.83 -33.09
CA LEU A 465 28.57 -2.41 -33.01
C LEU A 465 27.64 -1.49 -33.81
N ALA A 466 27.30 -1.86 -35.07
CA ALA A 466 26.39 -1.05 -35.88
C ALA A 466 25.00 -0.89 -35.23
N LYS A 467 24.48 -1.93 -34.57
CA LYS A 467 23.22 -1.85 -33.84
C LYS A 467 23.31 -0.95 -32.60
N LEU A 468 24.39 -1.04 -31.84
CA LEU A 468 24.66 -0.17 -30.70
C LEU A 468 24.79 1.28 -31.16
N GLU A 469 25.49 1.54 -32.25
CA GLU A 469 25.65 2.88 -32.84
C GLU A 469 24.29 3.44 -33.30
N SER A 470 23.46 2.65 -33.97
CA SER A 470 22.12 3.07 -34.39
C SER A 470 21.25 3.44 -33.15
N PHE A 471 21.34 2.65 -32.08
CA PHE A 471 20.65 2.94 -30.81
C PHE A 471 21.18 4.25 -30.18
N ARG A 472 22.50 4.40 -30.10
CA ARG A 472 23.16 5.60 -29.59
C ARG A 472 22.72 6.87 -30.32
N LEU A 473 22.77 6.83 -31.67
CA LEU A 473 22.37 7.96 -32.52
C LEU A 473 20.91 8.34 -32.31
N MET A 474 20.01 7.36 -32.21
CA MET A 474 18.60 7.59 -31.95
C MET A 474 18.39 8.31 -30.60
N ILE A 475 19.00 7.83 -29.53
CA ILE A 475 18.88 8.47 -28.21
C ILE A 475 19.52 9.84 -28.20
N SER A 476 20.73 10.01 -28.79
CA SER A 476 21.38 11.32 -28.89
C SER A 476 20.51 12.35 -29.63
N GLY A 477 19.79 11.94 -30.69
CA GLY A 477 18.87 12.82 -31.41
C GLY A 477 17.68 13.26 -30.51
N PHE A 478 17.20 12.40 -29.62
CA PHE A 478 16.18 12.78 -28.66
C PHE A 478 16.73 13.72 -27.56
N VAL A 479 17.96 13.47 -27.10
CA VAL A 479 18.66 14.36 -26.14
C VAL A 479 18.83 15.77 -26.72
N GLU A 480 19.20 15.91 -27.99
CA GLU A 480 19.29 17.21 -28.65
C GLU A 480 17.92 17.91 -28.69
N LYS A 481 16.85 17.18 -29.07
CA LYS A 481 15.48 17.70 -29.12
C LYS A 481 14.96 18.12 -27.72
N SER A 482 15.42 17.47 -26.65
CA SER A 482 14.95 17.75 -25.29
C SER A 482 15.24 19.17 -24.81
N ALA A 483 16.24 19.83 -25.37
CA ALA A 483 16.59 21.22 -25.03
C ALA A 483 15.58 22.26 -25.56
N SER A 484 14.75 21.91 -26.56
CA SER A 484 13.86 22.86 -27.22
C SER A 484 12.38 22.45 -27.22
N MET A 485 12.08 21.18 -26.97
CA MET A 485 10.70 20.65 -27.01
C MET A 485 10.14 20.51 -25.60
N ASN A 486 8.84 20.81 -25.43
CA ASN A 486 8.14 20.52 -24.19
C ASN A 486 7.97 19.01 -23.98
N ALA A 487 7.50 18.61 -22.77
CA ALA A 487 7.36 17.21 -22.38
C ALA A 487 6.46 16.41 -23.33
N PHE A 488 5.34 16.95 -23.76
CA PHE A 488 4.38 16.26 -24.62
C PHE A 488 4.95 16.07 -26.04
N ASP A 489 5.42 17.13 -26.70
CA ASP A 489 5.94 17.05 -28.07
C ASP A 489 7.14 16.11 -28.16
N LEU A 490 8.04 16.16 -27.17
CA LEU A 490 9.18 15.25 -27.10
C LEU A 490 8.73 13.82 -26.81
N GLY A 491 7.79 13.61 -25.87
CA GLY A 491 7.27 12.29 -25.52
C GLY A 491 6.59 11.60 -26.70
N ASP A 492 5.75 12.32 -27.43
CA ASP A 492 5.09 11.85 -28.66
C ASP A 492 6.13 11.50 -29.75
N THR A 493 7.15 12.34 -29.92
CA THR A 493 8.26 12.08 -30.83
C THR A 493 9.02 10.81 -30.46
N ILE A 494 9.37 10.62 -29.18
CA ILE A 494 10.07 9.42 -28.70
C ILE A 494 9.22 8.17 -28.94
N VAL A 495 7.94 8.20 -28.60
CA VAL A 495 7.02 7.06 -28.78
C VAL A 495 6.93 6.64 -30.26
N LYS A 496 6.87 7.60 -31.15
CA LYS A 496 6.79 7.35 -32.60
C LYS A 496 8.12 6.88 -33.23
N GLU A 497 9.20 7.62 -32.95
CA GLU A 497 10.50 7.37 -33.59
C GLU A 497 11.28 6.20 -32.98
N SER A 498 11.04 5.84 -31.70
CA SER A 498 11.64 4.65 -31.08
C SER A 498 11.12 3.33 -31.63
N GLY A 499 9.94 3.35 -32.25
CA GLY A 499 9.24 2.17 -32.74
C GLY A 499 8.29 1.51 -31.73
N ILE A 500 8.14 2.07 -30.51
CA ILE A 500 7.19 1.53 -29.49
C ILE A 500 5.76 1.59 -30.02
N SER A 501 5.34 2.72 -30.58
CA SER A 501 4.02 2.86 -31.19
C SER A 501 3.78 1.77 -32.23
N ALA A 502 4.75 1.57 -33.15
CA ALA A 502 4.65 0.53 -34.18
C ALA A 502 4.57 -0.89 -33.59
N ASP A 503 5.19 -1.16 -32.44
CA ASP A 503 5.16 -2.46 -31.77
C ASP A 503 3.81 -2.69 -31.06
N ILE A 504 3.28 -1.69 -30.38
CA ILE A 504 1.98 -1.74 -29.67
C ILE A 504 0.80 -1.82 -30.67
N TYR A 505 0.85 -1.07 -31.78
CA TYR A 505 -0.22 -1.07 -32.78
C TYR A 505 -0.06 -2.16 -33.85
N LYS A 506 1.01 -2.97 -33.77
CA LYS A 506 1.36 -3.96 -34.83
C LYS A 506 0.35 -5.08 -34.98
N SER A 507 -0.35 -5.40 -33.93
CA SER A 507 -1.11 -6.65 -33.89
C SER A 507 -2.41 -6.58 -34.65
N GLY A 508 -3.00 -5.39 -34.95
CA GLY A 508 -4.36 -5.33 -35.54
C GLY A 508 -5.33 -6.28 -34.81
N SER A 509 -4.87 -6.79 -33.67
CA SER A 509 -5.55 -7.83 -32.90
C SER A 509 -6.69 -7.17 -32.14
N ARG A 510 -7.80 -7.88 -32.08
CA ARG A 510 -8.93 -7.52 -31.23
C ARG A 510 -8.77 -8.11 -29.83
N ASP A 511 -7.53 -8.46 -29.45
CA ASP A 511 -7.24 -8.97 -28.12
C ASP A 511 -7.43 -7.84 -27.11
N PRO A 512 -8.25 -8.03 -26.07
CA PRO A 512 -8.47 -7.02 -25.03
C PRO A 512 -7.18 -6.52 -24.36
N GLU A 513 -6.15 -7.36 -24.26
CA GLU A 513 -4.86 -6.97 -23.69
C GLU A 513 -4.10 -5.98 -24.58
N ASP A 514 -4.09 -6.19 -25.88
CA ASP A 514 -3.45 -5.27 -26.84
C ASP A 514 -4.18 -3.93 -26.94
N LEU A 515 -5.52 -3.94 -26.89
CA LEU A 515 -6.32 -2.72 -26.82
C LEU A 515 -6.04 -1.93 -25.55
N ALA A 516 -5.98 -2.60 -24.39
CA ALA A 516 -5.65 -1.96 -23.12
C ALA A 516 -4.25 -1.31 -23.14
N ARG A 517 -3.27 -1.91 -23.82
CA ARG A 517 -1.93 -1.31 -24.00
C ARG A 517 -1.97 -0.03 -24.84
N GLN A 518 -2.81 -0.01 -25.88
CA GLN A 518 -3.01 1.17 -26.73
C GLN A 518 -3.65 2.30 -25.94
N GLU A 519 -4.73 2.00 -25.21
CA GLU A 519 -5.41 2.96 -24.32
C GLU A 519 -4.45 3.52 -23.27
N ASN A 520 -3.64 2.67 -22.65
CA ASN A 520 -2.64 3.11 -21.67
C ASN A 520 -1.59 4.06 -22.27
N LEU A 521 -1.17 3.83 -23.52
CA LEU A 521 -0.22 4.73 -24.18
C LEU A 521 -0.86 6.08 -24.50
N GLU A 522 -2.11 6.09 -24.97
CA GLU A 522 -2.88 7.31 -25.24
C GLU A 522 -3.13 8.09 -23.93
N GLU A 523 -3.46 7.40 -22.83
CA GLU A 523 -3.62 8.00 -21.50
C GLU A 523 -2.31 8.63 -20.99
N LEU A 524 -1.17 7.98 -21.20
CA LEU A 524 0.13 8.56 -20.85
C LEU A 524 0.39 9.86 -21.59
N LEU A 525 0.21 9.87 -22.91
CA LEU A 525 0.43 11.06 -23.75
C LEU A 525 -0.58 12.16 -23.42
N GLY A 526 -1.84 11.81 -23.17
CA GLY A 526 -2.87 12.75 -22.69
C GLY A 526 -2.49 13.39 -21.34
N GLY A 527 -1.95 12.61 -20.41
CA GLY A 527 -1.43 13.11 -19.14
C GLY A 527 -0.25 14.07 -19.30
N MET A 528 0.64 13.81 -20.26
CA MET A 528 1.75 14.71 -20.59
C MET A 528 1.26 16.03 -21.22
N GLN A 529 0.24 15.97 -22.09
CA GLN A 529 -0.36 17.16 -22.67
C GLN A 529 -1.00 18.03 -21.58
N SER A 530 -1.78 17.42 -20.69
CA SER A 530 -2.41 18.13 -19.56
C SER A 530 -1.37 18.78 -18.65
N PHE A 531 -0.25 18.11 -18.39
CA PHE A 531 0.86 18.68 -17.62
C PHE A 531 1.44 19.93 -18.27
N VAL A 532 1.66 19.91 -19.60
CA VAL A 532 2.18 21.07 -20.33
C VAL A 532 1.18 22.22 -20.33
N GLU A 533 -0.11 21.93 -20.47
CA GLU A 533 -1.18 22.93 -20.43
C GLU A 533 -1.28 23.56 -19.03
N GLU A 534 -1.22 22.76 -17.97
CA GLU A 534 -1.22 23.24 -16.58
C GLU A 534 -0.01 24.17 -16.30
N CYS A 535 1.19 23.78 -16.75
CA CYS A 535 2.37 24.63 -16.63
C CYS A 535 2.19 25.98 -17.36
N ARG A 536 1.55 25.97 -18.52
CA ARG A 536 1.29 27.19 -19.31
C ARG A 536 0.26 28.10 -18.62
N GLU A 537 -0.82 27.51 -18.12
CA GLU A 537 -1.87 28.27 -17.40
C GLU A 537 -1.34 28.89 -16.10
N GLU A 538 -0.43 28.19 -15.41
CA GLU A 538 0.22 28.70 -14.20
C GLU A 538 1.40 29.64 -14.48
N GLY A 539 1.73 29.95 -15.74
CA GLY A 539 2.88 30.79 -16.10
C GLY A 539 4.24 30.16 -15.80
N ARG A 540 4.29 28.81 -15.73
CA ARG A 540 5.50 28.01 -15.44
C ARG A 540 6.01 27.30 -16.70
N GLU A 541 5.98 27.92 -17.85
CA GLU A 541 6.41 27.33 -19.13
C GLU A 541 7.85 26.76 -19.08
N GLN A 542 8.69 27.32 -18.21
CA GLN A 542 10.07 26.85 -18.01
C GLN A 542 10.16 25.51 -17.23
N GLU A 543 9.04 25.05 -16.65
CA GLU A 543 8.92 23.76 -15.96
C GLU A 543 8.12 22.74 -16.79
N ALA A 544 7.87 22.99 -18.06
CA ALA A 544 7.08 22.11 -18.94
C ALA A 544 7.94 21.12 -19.73
N TYR A 545 9.15 20.81 -19.26
CA TYR A 545 10.07 19.90 -19.94
C TYR A 545 9.94 18.46 -19.45
N LEU A 546 10.52 17.52 -20.21
CA LEU A 546 10.47 16.09 -19.91
C LEU A 546 11.04 15.73 -18.52
N THR A 547 12.10 16.41 -18.10
CA THR A 547 12.72 16.21 -16.77
C THR A 547 11.77 16.54 -15.63
N ASP A 548 10.96 17.60 -15.79
CA ASP A 548 10.01 18.03 -14.77
C ASP A 548 8.80 17.08 -14.70
N TYR A 549 8.33 16.63 -15.87
CA TYR A 549 7.30 15.58 -15.94
C TYR A 549 7.75 14.29 -15.25
N LEU A 550 8.98 13.82 -15.52
CA LEU A 550 9.54 12.61 -14.90
C LEU A 550 9.69 12.75 -13.39
N GLN A 551 10.04 13.93 -12.89
CA GLN A 551 10.06 14.20 -11.44
C GLN A 551 8.67 14.05 -10.83
N GLY A 552 7.65 14.59 -11.50
CA GLY A 552 6.26 14.42 -11.08
C GLY A 552 5.84 12.96 -11.04
N VAL A 553 6.13 12.21 -12.12
CA VAL A 553 5.82 10.77 -12.23
C VAL A 553 6.52 9.95 -11.14
N ALA A 554 7.80 10.20 -10.88
CA ALA A 554 8.57 9.47 -9.87
C ALA A 554 8.01 9.65 -8.44
N LEU A 555 7.31 10.76 -8.20
CA LEU A 555 6.77 11.12 -6.88
C LEU A 555 5.27 10.79 -6.74
N LEU A 556 4.61 10.28 -7.80
CA LEU A 556 3.21 9.88 -7.75
C LEU A 556 3.01 8.60 -6.93
N THR A 557 1.90 8.58 -6.20
CA THR A 557 1.44 7.39 -5.47
C THR A 557 0.16 6.85 -6.10
N ASP A 558 -0.20 5.60 -5.80
CA ASP A 558 -1.42 4.94 -6.31
C ASP A 558 -2.72 5.69 -5.94
N LEU A 559 -2.68 6.52 -4.87
CA LEU A 559 -3.81 7.34 -4.44
C LEU A 559 -3.99 8.62 -5.28
N ASP A 560 -2.98 8.98 -6.06
CA ASP A 560 -2.99 10.20 -6.87
C ASP A 560 -3.62 9.97 -8.27
N SER A 561 -3.81 8.72 -8.68
CA SER A 561 -4.44 8.38 -9.95
C SER A 561 -5.98 8.54 -9.85
N LYS A 562 -6.52 9.60 -10.41
CA LYS A 562 -7.95 9.74 -10.68
C LYS A 562 -8.31 8.88 -11.89
N GLY A 563 -9.03 7.78 -11.69
CA GLY A 563 -9.77 7.15 -12.79
C GLY A 563 -11.09 7.90 -12.94
N ASP A 564 -11.33 8.48 -14.08
CA ASP A 564 -12.61 9.13 -14.47
C ASP A 564 -13.72 8.08 -14.75
N ASP A 565 -14.08 7.31 -13.72
CA ASP A 565 -15.27 6.47 -13.77
C ASP A 565 -16.32 7.08 -12.82
N ASP A 566 -17.28 7.78 -13.37
CA ASP A 566 -18.38 8.48 -12.64
C ASP A 566 -19.38 7.54 -11.93
N GLU A 567 -19.26 6.22 -12.07
CA GLU A 567 -20.16 5.30 -11.39
C GLU A 567 -19.80 5.12 -9.91
N PRO A 568 -20.78 5.26 -8.99
CA PRO A 568 -20.54 5.03 -7.57
C PRO A 568 -20.19 3.57 -7.30
N ARG A 569 -19.01 3.32 -6.71
CA ARG A 569 -18.45 1.99 -6.45
C ARG A 569 -17.98 1.85 -5.01
N VAL A 570 -18.13 0.63 -4.45
CA VAL A 570 -17.58 0.29 -3.14
C VAL A 570 -16.05 0.30 -3.18
N SER A 571 -15.43 0.97 -2.23
CA SER A 571 -13.97 1.07 -2.12
C SER A 571 -13.39 -0.10 -1.33
N LEU A 572 -12.50 -0.90 -1.94
CA LEU A 572 -11.76 -1.99 -1.29
C LEU A 572 -10.30 -1.57 -1.16
N MET A 573 -9.76 -1.55 0.08
CA MET A 573 -8.37 -1.14 0.31
C MET A 573 -7.79 -1.68 1.61
N THR A 574 -6.46 -1.63 1.73
CA THR A 574 -5.83 -1.88 3.03
C THR A 574 -6.13 -0.74 4.00
N VAL A 575 -6.12 -1.03 5.31
CA VAL A 575 -6.25 0.01 6.34
C VAL A 575 -5.19 1.11 6.18
N HIS A 576 -3.97 0.76 5.79
CA HIS A 576 -2.91 1.76 5.55
C HIS A 576 -3.26 2.72 4.41
N ALA A 577 -3.88 2.22 3.34
CA ALA A 577 -4.31 3.05 2.20
C ALA A 577 -5.50 3.96 2.55
N SER A 578 -6.28 3.63 3.58
CA SER A 578 -7.43 4.44 4.02
C SER A 578 -7.03 5.66 4.84
N LYS A 579 -5.77 5.78 5.27
CA LYS A 579 -5.31 6.94 6.02
C LYS A 579 -5.48 8.23 5.22
N GLY A 580 -6.11 9.24 5.83
CA GLY A 580 -6.46 10.51 5.16
C GLY A 580 -7.81 10.50 4.44
N LEU A 581 -8.44 9.31 4.26
CA LEU A 581 -9.78 9.20 3.68
C LEU A 581 -10.85 9.13 4.77
N GLU A 582 -12.13 9.29 4.36
CA GLU A 582 -13.31 9.19 5.22
C GLU A 582 -14.49 8.67 4.42
N PHE A 583 -15.35 7.89 5.07
CA PHE A 583 -16.50 7.24 4.42
C PHE A 583 -17.69 7.20 5.38
N PRO A 584 -18.92 7.42 4.88
CA PRO A 584 -20.12 7.24 5.68
C PRO A 584 -20.21 5.89 6.37
N THR A 585 -19.85 4.80 5.68
CA THR A 585 -19.88 3.43 6.20
C THR A 585 -18.57 2.71 5.96
N VAL A 586 -17.99 2.14 7.01
CA VAL A 586 -16.75 1.38 6.97
C VAL A 586 -16.95 -0.04 7.49
N PHE A 587 -16.48 -1.00 6.72
CA PHE A 587 -16.31 -2.39 7.14
C PHE A 587 -14.84 -2.66 7.40
N VAL A 588 -14.50 -3.11 8.62
CA VAL A 588 -13.15 -3.57 8.96
C VAL A 588 -13.19 -5.09 9.03
N VAL A 589 -12.60 -5.75 8.05
CA VAL A 589 -12.75 -7.19 7.85
C VAL A 589 -11.50 -7.99 8.22
N GLY A 590 -11.70 -9.26 8.59
CA GLY A 590 -10.61 -10.17 8.94
C GLY A 590 -9.93 -9.81 10.26
N LEU A 591 -10.71 -9.38 11.26
CA LEU A 591 -10.21 -9.13 12.61
C LEU A 591 -9.94 -10.43 13.36
N GLU A 592 -8.80 -11.05 13.06
CA GLU A 592 -8.39 -12.36 13.57
C GLU A 592 -6.95 -12.32 14.07
N GLU A 593 -6.65 -13.11 15.10
CA GLU A 593 -5.27 -13.32 15.53
C GLU A 593 -4.41 -13.85 14.38
N ASN A 594 -3.17 -13.36 14.27
CA ASN A 594 -2.22 -13.65 13.19
C ASN A 594 -2.58 -13.04 11.81
N ILE A 595 -3.64 -12.23 11.75
CA ILE A 595 -3.99 -11.40 10.58
C ILE A 595 -4.03 -9.94 11.01
N PHE A 596 -4.86 -9.62 11.98
CA PHE A 596 -5.01 -8.30 12.56
C PHE A 596 -5.28 -8.41 14.08
N PRO A 597 -4.21 -8.43 14.94
CA PRO A 597 -2.80 -8.13 14.64
C PRO A 597 -2.09 -9.17 13.77
N SER A 598 -1.08 -8.71 13.04
CA SER A 598 -0.26 -9.56 12.17
C SER A 598 0.56 -10.59 12.96
N ALA A 599 0.79 -11.78 12.39
CA ALA A 599 1.64 -12.83 12.96
C ALA A 599 3.12 -12.41 13.16
N ILE A 600 3.57 -11.33 12.50
CA ILE A 600 4.95 -10.84 12.57
C ILE A 600 5.19 -10.07 13.88
N VAL A 601 4.13 -9.60 14.53
CA VAL A 601 4.20 -8.81 15.76
C VAL A 601 4.85 -9.62 16.87
N SER A 602 5.98 -9.13 17.36
CA SER A 602 6.80 -9.79 18.37
C SER A 602 7.04 -8.93 19.62
N THR A 603 6.87 -7.62 19.51
CA THR A 603 7.10 -6.65 20.59
C THR A 603 5.83 -5.90 20.98
N LEU A 604 5.83 -5.35 22.19
CA LEU A 604 4.72 -4.50 22.67
C LEU A 604 4.55 -3.27 21.76
N ARG A 605 5.66 -2.68 21.29
CA ARG A 605 5.64 -1.50 20.42
C ARG A 605 4.96 -1.79 19.08
N GLU A 606 5.24 -2.95 18.49
CA GLU A 606 4.59 -3.41 17.27
C GLU A 606 3.10 -3.71 17.50
N LEU A 607 2.73 -4.29 18.66
CA LEU A 607 1.33 -4.51 19.01
C LEU A 607 0.59 -3.17 19.18
N GLU A 608 1.21 -2.19 19.82
CA GLU A 608 0.66 -0.83 19.93
C GLU A 608 0.47 -0.18 18.55
N GLU A 609 1.35 -0.46 17.58
CA GLU A 609 1.17 0.03 16.20
C GLU A 609 0.00 -0.65 15.48
N GLU A 610 -0.16 -1.95 15.61
CA GLU A 610 -1.34 -2.66 15.07
C GLU A 610 -2.64 -2.15 15.72
N ARG A 611 -2.61 -1.79 17.02
CA ARG A 611 -3.77 -1.18 17.68
C ARG A 611 -4.06 0.22 17.13
N ARG A 612 -3.02 1.03 16.85
CA ARG A 612 -3.19 2.31 16.14
C ARG A 612 -3.75 2.10 14.74
N LEU A 613 -3.36 1.02 14.06
CA LEU A 613 -3.90 0.70 12.75
C LEU A 613 -5.41 0.43 12.81
N LEU A 614 -5.88 -0.33 13.80
CA LEU A 614 -7.33 -0.52 14.01
C LEU A 614 -8.04 0.80 14.42
N TYR A 615 -7.40 1.60 15.27
CA TYR A 615 -7.89 2.94 15.60
C TYR A 615 -8.07 3.81 14.33
N VAL A 616 -7.09 3.77 13.42
CA VAL A 616 -7.22 4.46 12.13
C VAL A 616 -8.40 3.91 11.35
N ALA A 617 -8.57 2.59 11.25
CA ALA A 617 -9.68 1.98 10.51
C ALA A 617 -11.05 2.43 11.03
N ILE A 618 -11.27 2.35 12.34
CA ILE A 618 -12.53 2.76 12.99
C ILE A 618 -12.80 4.26 12.74
N THR A 619 -11.76 5.12 12.88
CA THR A 619 -11.90 6.57 12.71
C THR A 619 -12.05 7.03 11.26
N ARG A 620 -12.07 6.09 10.28
CA ARG A 620 -12.48 6.41 8.89
C ARG A 620 -13.98 6.50 8.74
N ALA A 621 -14.74 5.90 9.66
CA ALA A 621 -16.20 5.89 9.61
C ALA A 621 -16.79 7.23 10.10
N GLU A 622 -17.82 7.69 9.38
CA GLU A 622 -18.61 8.85 9.79
C GLU A 622 -19.84 8.41 10.58
N LYS A 623 -20.64 7.47 10.04
CA LYS A 623 -21.94 7.05 10.57
C LYS A 623 -21.96 5.60 11.05
N HIS A 624 -21.48 4.67 10.24
CA HIS A 624 -21.54 3.23 10.51
C HIS A 624 -20.16 2.59 10.47
N CYS A 625 -19.87 1.77 11.46
CA CYS A 625 -18.64 0.96 11.52
C CYS A 625 -18.99 -0.48 11.85
N VAL A 626 -18.71 -1.40 10.91
CA VAL A 626 -18.97 -2.83 11.05
C VAL A 626 -17.65 -3.58 11.08
N LEU A 627 -17.47 -4.38 12.12
CA LEU A 627 -16.29 -5.21 12.33
C LEU A 627 -16.63 -6.67 12.01
N THR A 628 -15.78 -7.39 11.28
CA THR A 628 -16.01 -8.81 10.98
C THR A 628 -14.78 -9.66 11.24
N SER A 629 -14.98 -10.93 11.53
CA SER A 629 -13.92 -11.94 11.60
C SER A 629 -14.44 -13.27 11.06
N ALA A 630 -13.55 -14.12 10.54
CA ALA A 630 -13.88 -15.47 10.13
C ALA A 630 -13.19 -16.50 11.02
N LYS A 631 -13.92 -17.53 11.45
CA LYS A 631 -13.39 -18.62 12.30
C LYS A 631 -12.41 -19.52 11.52
N ASN A 632 -12.59 -19.63 10.20
CA ASN A 632 -11.66 -20.33 9.34
C ASN A 632 -11.49 -19.61 8.01
N ARG A 633 -10.28 -19.74 7.46
CA ARG A 633 -9.86 -19.05 6.24
C ARG A 633 -8.94 -19.92 5.40
N PHE A 634 -9.11 -19.86 4.08
CA PHE A 634 -8.21 -20.60 3.18
C PHE A 634 -6.95 -19.74 2.90
N ARG A 635 -5.81 -20.17 3.43
CA ARG A 635 -4.50 -19.51 3.25
C ARG A 635 -3.42 -20.52 2.89
N TYR A 636 -2.50 -20.13 2.00
CA TYR A 636 -1.35 -20.96 1.60
C TYR A 636 -1.69 -22.40 1.19
N GLY A 637 -2.86 -22.58 0.55
CA GLY A 637 -3.31 -23.91 0.13
C GLY A 637 -3.90 -24.79 1.24
N LYS A 638 -4.12 -24.25 2.45
CA LYS A 638 -4.69 -24.97 3.60
C LYS A 638 -5.82 -24.16 4.25
N MET A 639 -6.72 -24.87 4.93
CA MET A 639 -7.72 -24.28 5.80
C MET A 639 -7.04 -24.01 7.15
N GLU A 640 -7.00 -22.73 7.54
CA GLU A 640 -6.49 -22.28 8.85
C GLU A 640 -7.67 -21.88 9.74
N PHE A 641 -7.64 -22.31 11.01
CA PHE A 641 -8.60 -21.91 12.02
C PHE A 641 -8.00 -20.78 12.85
N GLY A 642 -8.73 -19.68 12.98
CA GLY A 642 -8.33 -18.49 13.72
C GLY A 642 -9.25 -18.21 14.90
N ASN A 643 -8.75 -17.42 15.85
CA ASN A 643 -9.55 -16.82 16.91
C ASN A 643 -9.83 -15.36 16.53
N PRO A 644 -10.97 -14.79 16.98
CA PRO A 644 -11.21 -13.37 16.84
C PRO A 644 -10.06 -12.55 17.44
N SER A 645 -9.75 -11.41 16.80
CA SER A 645 -8.72 -10.49 17.26
C SER A 645 -8.92 -10.07 18.71
N ARG A 646 -7.84 -10.06 19.48
CA ARG A 646 -7.83 -9.53 20.86
C ARG A 646 -8.35 -8.10 20.95
N PHE A 647 -8.17 -7.30 19.90
CA PHE A 647 -8.59 -5.91 19.83
C PHE A 647 -10.10 -5.72 19.95
N ILE A 648 -10.90 -6.70 19.53
CA ILE A 648 -12.36 -6.65 19.69
C ILE A 648 -12.73 -6.58 21.19
N LYS A 649 -11.99 -7.30 22.05
CA LYS A 649 -12.20 -7.30 23.51
C LYS A 649 -11.63 -6.05 24.19
N GLU A 650 -10.77 -5.31 23.53
CA GLU A 650 -10.19 -4.06 24.03
C GLU A 650 -11.11 -2.85 23.78
N ILE A 651 -12.10 -2.99 22.89
CA ILE A 651 -13.18 -2.02 22.74
C ILE A 651 -14.17 -2.23 23.89
N ASP A 652 -14.55 -1.14 24.57
CA ASP A 652 -15.51 -1.20 25.66
C ASP A 652 -16.87 -1.73 25.14
N SER A 653 -17.42 -2.73 25.84
CA SER A 653 -18.67 -3.38 25.50
C SER A 653 -19.88 -2.44 25.39
N ALA A 654 -19.80 -1.25 25.99
CA ALA A 654 -20.82 -0.22 25.84
C ALA A 654 -20.92 0.36 24.42
N PHE A 655 -19.85 0.24 23.62
CA PHE A 655 -19.76 0.87 22.30
C PHE A 655 -19.69 -0.14 21.14
N ILE A 656 -19.77 -1.44 21.44
CA ILE A 656 -19.78 -2.49 20.44
C ILE A 656 -20.91 -3.48 20.74
N GLN A 657 -21.67 -3.83 19.71
CA GLN A 657 -22.74 -4.79 19.77
C GLN A 657 -22.36 -6.03 18.95
N GLU A 658 -22.37 -7.20 19.55
CA GLU A 658 -22.24 -8.45 18.81
C GLU A 658 -23.57 -8.83 18.22
N ASP A 659 -23.63 -8.91 16.89
CA ASP A 659 -24.78 -9.37 16.13
C ASP A 659 -24.47 -10.75 15.54
N SER A 660 -24.60 -11.77 16.37
CA SER A 660 -24.62 -13.16 15.92
C SER A 660 -26.04 -13.45 15.46
N GLU A 661 -26.27 -13.48 14.14
CA GLU A 661 -27.54 -13.94 13.55
C GLU A 661 -27.77 -15.44 13.82
N MET A 662 -27.58 -15.91 15.03
CA MET A 662 -28.12 -17.18 15.50
C MET A 662 -29.61 -16.95 15.72
N PRO A 663 -30.53 -17.75 15.14
CA PRO A 663 -31.94 -17.64 15.46
C PRO A 663 -32.11 -17.87 16.94
N HIS A 664 -32.48 -16.85 17.70
CA HIS A 664 -33.13 -17.09 18.99
C HIS A 664 -34.36 -17.88 18.67
N ASP A 665 -34.46 -19.12 19.19
CA ASP A 665 -35.67 -19.90 19.21
C ASP A 665 -36.69 -19.15 20.08
N ASP A 666 -37.39 -18.21 19.50
CA ASP A 666 -38.59 -17.61 20.04
C ASP A 666 -39.79 -18.51 19.62
N ASN A 667 -39.67 -19.79 19.90
CA ASN A 667 -40.80 -20.70 19.88
C ASN A 667 -41.44 -20.68 21.26
N GLY A 668 -42.05 -19.58 21.60
CA GLY A 668 -43.07 -19.49 22.60
C GLY A 668 -44.32 -20.26 22.15
N PHE A 669 -44.28 -21.59 22.23
CA PHE A 669 -45.48 -22.37 22.24
C PHE A 669 -46.18 -22.10 23.57
N GLY A 670 -47.20 -21.29 23.54
CA GLY A 670 -48.15 -21.13 24.61
C GLY A 670 -48.80 -22.47 24.99
N SER A 671 -48.32 -23.06 26.06
CA SER A 671 -49.03 -24.08 26.79
C SER A 671 -49.81 -23.42 27.91
N SER A 672 -51.10 -23.16 27.61
CA SER A 672 -52.09 -22.89 28.61
C SER A 672 -52.34 -24.20 29.40
N GLY A 673 -52.24 -24.13 30.69
CA GLY A 673 -53.07 -25.04 31.45
C GLY A 673 -52.50 -25.62 32.73
N TYR A 674 -53.05 -25.11 33.81
CA TYR A 674 -53.38 -25.76 35.10
C TYR A 674 -52.26 -25.96 36.12
N GLY A 675 -52.55 -25.25 37.20
CA GLY A 675 -51.93 -25.18 38.48
C GLY A 675 -51.77 -26.42 39.28
N ARG A 676 -50.94 -26.37 40.27
CA ARG A 676 -51.17 -26.60 41.70
C ARG A 676 -49.84 -26.74 42.45
N GLY A 677 -49.67 -25.84 43.32
CA GLY A 677 -49.35 -25.94 44.70
C GLY A 677 -48.13 -26.78 45.15
N GLY A 678 -47.24 -26.11 45.84
CA GLY A 678 -46.69 -26.82 47.03
C GLY A 678 -45.21 -26.64 47.24
N TYR A 679 -44.87 -25.73 48.14
CA TYR A 679 -43.83 -25.82 49.18
C TYR A 679 -42.41 -26.39 48.84
N GLY A 680 -41.36 -25.54 49.17
CA GLY A 680 -40.25 -26.12 49.91
C GLY A 680 -38.85 -25.66 49.45
N ASN A 681 -38.38 -24.54 49.94
CA ASN A 681 -37.12 -24.29 50.62
C ASN A 681 -35.88 -25.03 50.17
N GLY A 682 -34.82 -24.26 49.93
CA GLY A 682 -33.45 -24.79 49.97
C GLY A 682 -32.51 -24.17 48.94
N GLY A 683 -31.86 -23.07 49.32
CA GLY A 683 -30.80 -22.44 48.54
C GLY A 683 -29.61 -23.34 48.31
N TYR A 684 -28.89 -23.03 47.27
CA TYR A 684 -27.41 -22.92 47.28
C TYR A 684 -27.00 -22.23 45.99
N GLY A 685 -26.47 -21.03 46.19
CA GLY A 685 -25.76 -20.28 45.15
C GLY A 685 -24.44 -20.97 44.84
N GLY A 686 -24.24 -21.18 43.59
CA GLY A 686 -22.97 -21.59 43.05
C GLY A 686 -22.55 -20.60 41.98
N ARG A 687 -21.96 -19.48 42.38
CA ARG A 687 -21.11 -18.66 41.51
C ARG A 687 -19.91 -19.51 41.17
N MET A 688 -19.74 -19.79 39.88
CA MET A 688 -18.45 -20.22 39.37
C MET A 688 -17.57 -18.97 39.17
N PRO A 689 -16.40 -18.92 39.82
CA PRO A 689 -15.44 -17.84 39.58
C PRO A 689 -14.66 -18.11 38.29
N TRP A 690 -14.68 -17.16 37.39
CA TRP A 690 -13.70 -17.12 36.31
C TRP A 690 -12.42 -16.55 36.91
N ASP A 691 -11.48 -17.44 37.18
CA ASP A 691 -10.16 -17.09 37.68
C ASP A 691 -9.34 -16.35 36.60
N ASN A 692 -9.05 -15.11 36.94
CA ASN A 692 -8.02 -14.26 36.30
C ASN A 692 -6.61 -14.79 36.66
N HIS A 693 -6.16 -15.86 35.98
CA HIS A 693 -4.79 -16.34 36.19
C HIS A 693 -4.19 -16.88 34.88
N PHE A 694 -3.92 -15.99 33.95
CA PHE A 694 -3.03 -16.38 32.82
C PHE A 694 -2.33 -15.21 32.08
N ILE A 695 -2.15 -14.04 32.68
CA ILE A 695 -1.47 -12.91 32.00
C ILE A 695 -0.27 -12.34 32.76
N SER A 696 0.16 -12.89 33.90
CA SER A 696 1.23 -12.24 34.67
C SER A 696 2.61 -12.91 34.68
N SER A 697 2.88 -13.93 33.84
CA SER A 697 4.16 -14.65 33.92
C SER A 697 5.09 -14.56 32.70
N GLN A 698 4.79 -13.77 31.66
CA GLN A 698 5.69 -13.69 30.51
C GLN A 698 6.25 -12.31 30.14
N PHE A 699 5.88 -11.25 30.82
CA PHE A 699 6.49 -9.93 30.55
C PHE A 699 7.01 -9.30 31.82
N LYS A 700 8.31 -9.46 32.08
CA LYS A 700 9.06 -8.58 32.98
C LYS A 700 9.62 -7.42 32.16
N PRO A 701 9.39 -6.17 32.57
CA PRO A 701 10.02 -5.04 31.91
C PRO A 701 11.47 -4.93 32.33
N ASP A 702 12.40 -5.01 31.40
CA ASP A 702 13.80 -4.60 31.62
C ASP A 702 13.84 -3.07 31.74
N ARG A 703 13.91 -2.62 32.99
CA ARG A 703 14.42 -1.29 33.33
C ARG A 703 15.93 -1.34 33.22
N LYS A 704 16.50 -0.67 32.25
CA LYS A 704 17.91 -0.25 32.31
C LYS A 704 17.95 1.18 32.79
N ASP A 705 18.23 1.32 34.08
CA ASP A 705 18.76 2.55 34.68
C ASP A 705 20.22 2.68 34.27
N TYR A 706 20.58 3.83 33.70
CA TYR A 706 21.96 4.27 33.60
C TYR A 706 22.42 4.81 34.95
N SER A 707 23.41 4.20 35.54
CA SER A 707 24.33 4.84 36.50
C SER A 707 25.72 4.23 36.35
N ASP A 708 26.67 5.14 36.19
CA ASP A 708 28.11 4.92 36.16
C ASP A 708 28.62 4.16 37.36
N GLY A 709 29.71 3.41 37.16
CA GLY A 709 30.54 2.98 38.27
C GLY A 709 31.33 1.69 38.02
N GLU A 710 32.58 1.87 37.97
CA GLU A 710 33.76 1.02 37.83
C GLU A 710 33.77 -0.27 38.63
N ASP A 711 34.61 -1.18 38.10
CA ASP A 711 35.51 -2.14 38.79
C ASP A 711 35.07 -3.58 39.11
N ASP A 712 35.77 -4.43 38.42
CA ASP A 712 36.68 -5.50 38.85
C ASP A 712 36.18 -6.92 39.25
N PHE A 713 36.83 -7.86 38.57
CA PHE A 713 37.42 -9.16 39.00
C PHE A 713 36.58 -10.45 39.12
N ARG A 714 37.00 -11.35 38.20
CA ARG A 714 37.37 -12.80 38.43
C ARG A 714 36.25 -13.80 38.81
N THR A 715 36.10 -14.82 38.16
CA THR A 715 36.74 -16.12 37.98
C THR A 715 35.73 -17.28 37.86
N ASN A 716 36.04 -18.17 36.90
CA ASN A 716 35.93 -19.64 36.96
C ASN A 716 34.60 -20.37 37.13
N GLY A 717 34.35 -21.26 36.14
CA GLY A 717 33.89 -22.59 36.49
C GLY A 717 33.04 -23.33 35.47
N ARG A 718 33.68 -24.04 34.60
CA ARG A 718 33.46 -25.42 34.12
C ARG A 718 32.10 -26.09 34.26
N GLY A 719 31.74 -26.74 33.12
CA GLY A 719 30.95 -27.98 33.06
C GLY A 719 29.79 -27.80 32.10
N GLY A 720 29.75 -28.26 30.93
CA GLY A 720 29.90 -29.58 30.37
C GLY A 720 28.56 -30.33 30.43
N TYR A 721 27.81 -30.45 29.35
CA TYR A 721 27.39 -31.72 28.76
C TYR A 721 26.44 -31.52 27.58
N ARG A 722 26.67 -32.32 26.56
CA ARG A 722 25.95 -32.56 25.34
C ARG A 722 24.47 -32.93 25.57
N THR A 723 23.58 -32.56 24.68
CA THR A 723 22.83 -33.53 23.89
C THR A 723 22.07 -32.85 22.73
N SER A 724 22.10 -33.53 21.63
CA SER A 724 21.45 -33.40 20.35
C SER A 724 19.93 -33.18 20.41
N GLY A 725 19.44 -32.32 19.53
CA GLY A 725 18.04 -32.24 19.17
C GLY A 725 17.90 -31.41 17.89
N ARG A 726 17.82 -32.09 16.76
CA ARG A 726 17.34 -31.55 15.49
C ARG A 726 15.90 -31.14 15.68
N ASP A 727 15.56 -29.93 15.25
CA ASP A 727 14.26 -29.67 14.64
C ASP A 727 14.35 -28.49 13.67
N ASP A 728 14.07 -28.83 12.45
CA ASP A 728 13.96 -27.96 11.31
C ASP A 728 12.72 -27.07 11.44
N PHE A 729 12.90 -25.78 11.55
CA PHE A 729 11.84 -24.80 11.23
C PHE A 729 12.16 -24.10 9.92
N ARG A 730 11.60 -24.63 8.85
CA ARG A 730 11.44 -23.95 7.56
C ARG A 730 10.31 -22.92 7.67
N SER A 731 10.65 -21.65 7.72
CA SER A 731 9.73 -20.56 7.34
C SER A 731 10.01 -20.19 5.88
N SER A 732 9.15 -20.63 4.99
CA SER A 732 9.15 -20.20 3.60
C SER A 732 8.04 -19.21 3.37
N SER A 733 8.37 -17.93 3.31
CA SER A 733 7.53 -16.94 2.69
C SER A 733 7.76 -17.02 1.18
N ARG A 734 6.78 -17.57 0.47
CA ARG A 734 6.73 -17.53 -1.00
C ARG A 734 5.71 -16.49 -1.42
N ASP A 735 6.20 -15.39 -1.94
CA ASP A 735 5.48 -14.57 -2.90
C ASP A 735 5.85 -15.09 -4.30
N ASP A 736 5.03 -16.01 -4.81
CA ASP A 736 5.17 -16.54 -6.17
C ASP A 736 4.32 -15.70 -7.13
N PHE A 737 4.96 -14.78 -7.83
CA PHE A 737 4.49 -14.33 -9.13
C PHE A 737 4.95 -15.34 -10.17
N ARG A 738 4.04 -16.21 -10.59
CA ARG A 738 4.24 -17.04 -11.79
C ARG A 738 3.87 -16.23 -13.02
N SER A 739 4.88 -15.83 -13.77
CA SER A 739 4.76 -15.65 -15.21
C SER A 739 5.15 -16.95 -15.87
N SER A 740 4.20 -17.58 -16.52
CA SER A 740 4.43 -18.76 -17.35
C SER A 740 4.93 -18.33 -18.73
N SER A 741 6.17 -18.63 -19.04
CA SER A 741 6.64 -18.76 -20.40
C SER A 741 7.14 -20.18 -20.58
N ARG A 742 6.39 -20.97 -21.34
CA ARG A 742 6.87 -22.22 -21.93
C ARG A 742 7.35 -21.89 -23.32
N ASP A 743 8.64 -21.98 -23.53
CA ASP A 743 9.25 -22.21 -24.80
C ASP A 743 9.49 -23.70 -24.97
N ASP A 744 8.78 -24.31 -25.90
CA ASP A 744 9.14 -25.60 -26.46
C ASP A 744 9.61 -25.42 -27.89
N PHE A 745 10.89 -25.63 -28.08
CA PHE A 745 11.56 -25.87 -29.37
C PHE A 745 11.07 -27.15 -29.98
N ARG A 746 10.64 -27.10 -31.26
CA ARG A 746 11.02 -28.14 -32.24
C ARG A 746 10.97 -27.65 -33.68
N SER A 747 12.09 -27.84 -34.32
CA SER A 747 12.43 -27.69 -35.73
C SER A 747 11.64 -28.61 -36.65
N SER A 748 11.30 -28.14 -37.84
CA SER A 748 11.68 -28.78 -39.14
C SER A 748 10.98 -28.09 -40.32
N SER A 749 11.76 -27.47 -41.12
CA SER A 749 12.05 -27.62 -42.56
C SER A 749 10.93 -27.79 -43.60
N ARG A 750 11.06 -26.92 -44.61
CA ARG A 750 10.74 -27.10 -46.07
C ARG A 750 9.28 -26.98 -46.51
N ASP A 751 8.93 -26.37 -47.54
CA ASP A 751 9.42 -25.95 -48.84
C ASP A 751 8.37 -25.09 -49.57
N ASP A 752 8.89 -24.13 -50.33
CA ASP A 752 8.48 -23.69 -51.69
C ASP A 752 7.01 -23.51 -52.12
N PHE A 753 6.62 -22.38 -52.64
CA PHE A 753 6.40 -22.03 -54.05
C PHE A 753 5.57 -20.75 -54.22
N ARG A 754 6.21 -19.80 -54.90
CA ARG A 754 5.78 -18.92 -56.06
C ARG A 754 4.26 -18.79 -56.26
N THR A 755 3.68 -17.62 -56.53
CA THR A 755 3.92 -16.68 -57.60
C THR A 755 2.83 -15.58 -57.61
N SER A 756 3.22 -14.37 -57.97
CA SER A 756 2.55 -13.42 -58.89
C SER A 756 1.10 -13.02 -58.61
N GLY A 757 0.79 -11.76 -58.48
CA GLY A 757 0.65 -10.84 -59.47
C GLY A 757 -0.34 -9.71 -59.20
N ARG A 758 0.11 -8.49 -59.43
CA ARG A 758 -0.53 -7.33 -60.05
C ARG A 758 -1.81 -6.72 -59.46
N SER A 759 -1.57 -5.48 -59.01
CA SER A 759 -2.14 -4.23 -59.59
C SER A 759 -3.57 -3.83 -59.25
N GLY A 760 -3.68 -2.58 -58.82
CA GLY A 760 -4.79 -1.74 -59.21
C GLY A 760 -5.31 -0.82 -58.14
N SER A 761 -4.72 0.36 -58.05
CA SER A 761 -5.31 1.69 -58.05
C SER A 761 -6.66 1.96 -57.40
N GLY A 762 -6.67 2.98 -56.58
CA GLY A 762 -7.67 4.01 -56.75
C GLY A 762 -8.47 4.41 -55.53
N LEU A 763 -8.11 5.53 -54.94
CA LEU A 763 -8.94 6.72 -54.64
C LEU A 763 -10.19 6.61 -53.77
N ASP A 764 -10.08 7.37 -52.74
CA ASP A 764 -11.01 8.45 -52.32
C ASP A 764 -12.19 8.18 -51.40
N SER A 765 -12.06 8.85 -50.33
CA SER A 765 -12.96 9.82 -49.68
C SER A 765 -14.26 9.40 -49.01
N ARG A 766 -14.36 9.94 -47.83
CA ARG A 766 -15.49 10.62 -47.19
C ARG A 766 -16.58 9.84 -46.42
N PHE A 767 -16.57 10.17 -45.16
CA PHE A 767 -17.71 10.67 -44.35
C PHE A 767 -18.91 9.79 -44.02
N LYS A 768 -19.21 9.89 -42.73
CA LYS A 768 -20.49 9.97 -42.04
C LYS A 768 -21.04 8.71 -41.33
N SER A 769 -20.93 8.79 -40.04
CA SER A 769 -22.00 8.82 -39.00
C SER A 769 -23.27 8.00 -39.23
N VAL A 770 -23.76 7.53 -38.10
CA VAL A 770 -25.17 7.36 -37.64
C VAL A 770 -25.61 5.95 -37.32
N ARG A 771 -25.82 5.73 -36.01
CA ARG A 771 -26.96 5.12 -35.30
C ARG A 771 -27.65 3.87 -35.81
N GLY A 772 -27.97 3.02 -34.86
CA GLY A 772 -29.21 2.26 -34.76
C GLY A 772 -28.98 0.81 -34.42
N LEU A 773 -29.17 0.43 -33.18
CA LEU A 773 -30.42 -0.08 -32.60
C LEU A 773 -30.89 -1.45 -33.13
N GLU A 774 -30.99 -2.34 -32.20
CA GLU A 774 -32.04 -3.33 -31.98
C GLU A 774 -32.10 -4.64 -32.73
N ALA A 775 -32.40 -5.59 -31.90
CA ALA A 775 -33.33 -6.76 -32.10
C ALA A 775 -32.62 -8.03 -32.58
N ALA A 776 -32.83 -9.18 -32.11
CA ALA A 776 -33.80 -9.82 -31.21
C ALA A 776 -33.45 -11.31 -31.11
N ARG A 777 -33.55 -11.85 -29.96
CA ARG A 777 -34.43 -12.96 -29.53
C ARG A 777 -34.78 -14.08 -30.51
N ARG A 778 -34.70 -15.29 -29.91
CA ARG A 778 -35.46 -16.56 -30.20
C ARG A 778 -34.72 -17.56 -31.09
N ILE A 779 -34.71 -18.85 -30.82
CA ILE A 779 -35.71 -19.82 -30.40
C ILE A 779 -34.92 -21.12 -30.05
N MET A 780 -35.05 -21.68 -28.92
CA MET A 780 -35.88 -22.84 -28.52
C MET A 780 -35.60 -24.16 -29.26
N ASP A 781 -35.27 -25.10 -28.44
CA ASP A 781 -35.96 -26.37 -28.16
C ASP A 781 -35.68 -27.62 -29.02
N SER A 782 -35.68 -28.63 -28.24
CA SER A 782 -36.12 -30.03 -28.47
C SER A 782 -34.98 -31.00 -28.86
N SER A 783 -34.82 -32.02 -28.23
CA SER A 783 -35.58 -33.12 -27.65
C SER A 783 -34.76 -34.41 -27.84
N SER A 784 -34.60 -35.10 -26.81
CA SER A 784 -35.08 -36.44 -26.46
C SER A 784 -34.34 -37.66 -27.01
N SER A 785 -34.22 -38.58 -26.08
CA SER A 785 -34.27 -40.02 -26.15
C SER A 785 -33.02 -40.79 -26.68
N SER A 786 -32.59 -41.85 -26.21
CA SER A 786 -33.03 -42.88 -25.26
C SER A 786 -32.06 -44.06 -25.33
N LEU A 787 -32.04 -44.83 -24.26
CA LEU A 787 -31.68 -46.28 -24.22
C LEU A 787 -30.23 -46.71 -24.58
N GLY A 788 -29.55 -47.50 -23.86
CA GLY A 788 -29.88 -48.56 -22.96
C GLY A 788 -28.66 -49.36 -22.56
N SER A 789 -28.80 -49.93 -21.45
CA SER A 789 -28.42 -51.21 -20.92
C SER A 789 -27.00 -51.78 -21.02
N SER A 790 -26.64 -52.15 -19.84
CA SER A 790 -26.16 -53.47 -19.38
C SER A 790 -24.65 -53.67 -19.22
N SER A 791 -24.33 -53.93 -18.04
CA SER A 791 -23.91 -55.15 -17.34
C SER A 791 -22.44 -55.26 -16.99
N SER A 792 -22.33 -55.50 -15.72
CA SER A 792 -21.50 -56.49 -15.01
C SER A 792 -19.98 -56.22 -14.90
N SER A 793 -19.50 -56.12 -13.72
CA SER A 793 -19.13 -57.04 -12.67
C SER A 793 -17.71 -56.85 -12.17
N SER A 794 -17.56 -57.08 -10.90
CA SER A 794 -16.37 -57.50 -10.14
C SER A 794 -15.31 -56.41 -9.97
N GLY A 795 -14.99 -55.91 -8.79
CA GLY A 795 -14.69 -56.60 -7.54
C GLY A 795 -13.25 -56.31 -7.18
N SER A 796 -13.03 -55.56 -6.13
CA SER A 796 -12.05 -55.88 -5.11
C SER A 796 -11.83 -54.69 -4.17
N ALA A 797 -11.88 -55.02 -2.93
CA ALA A 797 -11.69 -54.17 -1.77
C ALA A 797 -10.21 -53.73 -1.63
N PHE A 798 -10.02 -52.53 -1.19
CA PHE A 798 -8.97 -52.20 -0.21
C PHE A 798 -9.44 -51.04 0.66
N GLY A 799 -9.50 -51.31 1.95
CA GLY A 799 -9.88 -50.40 2.98
C GLY A 799 -8.73 -49.42 3.32
N SER A 800 -9.11 -48.23 3.66
CA SER A 800 -8.34 -47.38 4.56
C SER A 800 -9.29 -46.64 5.49
N SER A 801 -9.08 -46.97 6.73
CA SER A 801 -9.68 -46.38 7.92
C SER A 801 -9.50 -44.89 7.98
N THR A 802 -10.59 -44.14 8.14
CA THR A 802 -10.55 -42.80 8.74
C THR A 802 -11.52 -42.78 9.90
N SER A 803 -10.96 -42.46 11.03
CA SER A 803 -11.58 -42.31 12.34
C SER A 803 -12.79 -41.39 12.30
N SER A 804 -13.94 -41.93 12.63
CA SER A 804 -15.16 -41.20 12.92
C SER A 804 -15.19 -40.80 14.39
N ALA A 805 -15.34 -39.51 14.65
CA ALA A 805 -15.83 -39.03 15.93
C ALA A 805 -17.27 -38.50 15.71
N GLY A 806 -18.22 -39.05 16.42
CA GLY A 806 -19.61 -38.54 16.60
C GLY A 806 -20.60 -39.06 15.55
N SER A 807 -21.11 -40.31 15.69
CA SER A 807 -22.21 -40.83 14.95
C SER A 807 -23.57 -40.37 15.54
N GLY A 808 -23.98 -39.16 15.26
CA GLY A 808 -25.38 -38.79 15.26
C GLY A 808 -25.97 -39.08 13.87
N ARG A 809 -27.05 -39.81 13.78
CA ARG A 809 -27.76 -40.02 12.50
C ARG A 809 -28.41 -38.69 12.13
N LEU A 810 -28.06 -38.14 10.95
CA LEU A 810 -28.67 -36.91 10.45
C LEU A 810 -30.20 -37.12 10.35
N VAL A 811 -30.98 -36.22 11.00
CA VAL A 811 -32.45 -36.25 11.01
C VAL A 811 -32.97 -34.88 10.59
N GLU A 812 -34.22 -34.82 10.14
CA GLU A 812 -34.90 -33.56 9.90
C GLU A 812 -35.03 -32.79 11.23
N GLY A 813 -34.72 -31.49 11.19
CA GLY A 813 -34.61 -30.63 12.37
C GLY A 813 -33.22 -30.56 12.99
N ALA A 814 -32.27 -31.43 12.58
CA ALA A 814 -30.89 -31.35 13.07
C ALA A 814 -30.21 -30.06 12.63
N LYS A 815 -29.46 -29.46 13.56
CA LYS A 815 -28.58 -28.33 13.23
C LYS A 815 -27.24 -28.87 12.73
N ILE A 816 -26.81 -28.37 11.59
CA ILE A 816 -25.52 -28.74 11.00
C ILE A 816 -24.66 -27.50 10.76
N GLU A 817 -23.36 -27.67 10.86
CA GLU A 817 -22.39 -26.67 10.46
C GLU A 817 -21.70 -27.14 9.17
N HIS A 818 -21.93 -26.40 8.08
CA HIS A 818 -21.39 -26.72 6.76
C HIS A 818 -20.23 -25.80 6.43
N GLN A 819 -19.12 -26.36 6.01
CA GLN A 819 -17.86 -25.65 5.78
C GLN A 819 -17.97 -24.40 4.87
N ARG A 820 -18.93 -24.37 3.95
CA ARG A 820 -19.12 -23.28 2.98
C ARG A 820 -20.28 -22.35 3.30
N PHE A 821 -21.32 -22.85 3.98
CA PHE A 821 -22.60 -22.13 4.13
C PHE A 821 -22.89 -21.76 5.59
N GLY A 822 -22.00 -22.16 6.54
CA GLY A 822 -22.18 -21.89 7.95
C GLY A 822 -23.21 -22.80 8.62
N VAL A 823 -23.80 -22.31 9.70
CA VAL A 823 -24.81 -23.06 10.48
C VAL A 823 -26.16 -23.07 9.77
N GLY A 824 -26.81 -24.23 9.74
CA GLY A 824 -28.11 -24.38 9.14
C GLY A 824 -28.93 -25.49 9.77
N THR A 825 -30.23 -25.48 9.56
CA THR A 825 -31.17 -26.50 10.04
C THR A 825 -31.65 -27.37 8.87
N VAL A 826 -31.63 -28.67 9.05
CA VAL A 826 -32.08 -29.64 8.04
C VAL A 826 -33.63 -29.61 7.98
N LEU A 827 -34.17 -29.13 6.88
CA LEU A 827 -35.62 -29.06 6.66
C LEU A 827 -36.19 -30.37 6.15
N LYS A 828 -35.46 -31.08 5.29
CA LYS A 828 -35.94 -32.30 4.63
C LYS A 828 -34.78 -33.20 4.23
N LEU A 829 -34.97 -34.50 4.37
CA LEU A 829 -34.07 -35.53 3.88
C LEU A 829 -34.74 -36.34 2.77
N GLU A 830 -34.10 -36.47 1.61
CA GLU A 830 -34.63 -37.18 0.45
C GLU A 830 -33.65 -38.26 -0.04
N GLY A 831 -34.13 -39.41 -0.36
CA GLY A 831 -33.35 -40.53 -0.86
C GLY A 831 -32.66 -41.34 0.23
N SER A 832 -32.01 -42.43 -0.18
CA SER A 832 -31.25 -43.31 0.71
C SER A 832 -29.91 -43.71 0.06
N GLY A 833 -28.91 -44.01 0.89
CA GLY A 833 -27.58 -44.44 0.41
C GLY A 833 -26.78 -43.29 -0.23
N GLU A 834 -26.06 -43.58 -1.30
CA GLU A 834 -25.12 -42.63 -1.94
C GLU A 834 -25.75 -41.42 -2.60
N ASN A 835 -27.06 -41.46 -2.88
CA ASN A 835 -27.83 -40.38 -3.50
C ASN A 835 -28.73 -39.60 -2.51
N ALA A 836 -28.51 -39.79 -1.22
CA ALA A 836 -29.24 -39.07 -0.20
C ALA A 836 -28.95 -37.56 -0.26
N LYS A 837 -30.01 -36.75 -0.21
CA LYS A 837 -29.96 -35.29 -0.26
C LYS A 837 -30.60 -34.72 1.01
N ALA A 838 -30.00 -33.67 1.53
CA ALA A 838 -30.54 -32.86 2.61
C ALA A 838 -30.89 -31.46 2.09
N THR A 839 -32.11 -31.02 2.29
CA THR A 839 -32.48 -29.61 2.14
C THR A 839 -32.25 -28.92 3.46
N VAL A 840 -31.36 -27.97 3.47
CA VAL A 840 -30.90 -27.28 4.67
C VAL A 840 -31.14 -25.78 4.52
N GLN A 841 -31.71 -25.18 5.53
CA GLN A 841 -31.88 -23.74 5.64
C GLN A 841 -30.71 -23.19 6.45
N PHE A 842 -29.80 -22.51 5.76
CA PHE A 842 -28.68 -21.84 6.39
C PHE A 842 -29.04 -20.41 6.80
N VAL A 843 -28.51 -19.97 7.92
CA VAL A 843 -28.78 -18.61 8.47
C VAL A 843 -28.45 -17.52 7.46
N ASN A 844 -27.27 -17.57 6.88
CA ASN A 844 -26.75 -16.49 6.01
C ASN A 844 -26.82 -16.80 4.51
N SER A 845 -27.08 -18.07 4.14
CA SER A 845 -27.02 -18.51 2.73
C SER A 845 -28.39 -19.00 2.17
N GLY A 846 -29.48 -18.87 2.96
CA GLY A 846 -30.80 -19.31 2.57
C GLY A 846 -30.91 -20.84 2.41
N THR A 847 -31.98 -21.33 1.78
CA THR A 847 -32.21 -22.75 1.61
C THR A 847 -31.32 -23.34 0.51
N LYS A 848 -30.58 -24.42 0.83
CA LYS A 848 -29.72 -25.15 -0.10
C LYS A 848 -30.00 -26.66 -0.04
N GLN A 849 -29.88 -27.33 -1.18
CA GLN A 849 -29.93 -28.78 -1.27
C GLN A 849 -28.51 -29.35 -1.33
N LEU A 850 -28.16 -30.18 -0.36
CA LEU A 850 -26.86 -30.82 -0.22
C LEU A 850 -26.90 -32.28 -0.60
N LEU A 851 -25.99 -32.76 -1.43
CA LEU A 851 -25.80 -34.18 -1.69
C LEU A 851 -24.89 -34.74 -0.58
N LEU A 852 -25.43 -35.59 0.31
CA LEU A 852 -24.77 -36.00 1.55
C LEU A 852 -23.43 -36.73 1.32
N LYS A 853 -23.27 -37.39 0.19
CA LYS A 853 -22.00 -38.05 -0.21
C LYS A 853 -20.84 -37.09 -0.35
N PHE A 854 -21.09 -35.84 -0.72
CA PHE A 854 -20.04 -34.82 -0.99
C PHE A 854 -20.07 -33.65 -0.02
N ALA A 855 -21.12 -33.58 0.80
CA ALA A 855 -21.26 -32.46 1.74
C ALA A 855 -20.42 -32.72 2.99
N LYS A 856 -19.46 -31.87 3.24
CA LYS A 856 -18.64 -31.85 4.48
C LYS A 856 -19.34 -30.97 5.51
N PHE A 857 -19.97 -31.56 6.50
CA PHE A 857 -20.65 -30.87 7.59
C PHE A 857 -20.48 -31.63 8.90
N THR A 858 -20.69 -30.92 10.01
CA THR A 858 -20.70 -31.48 11.37
C THR A 858 -22.10 -31.27 11.95
N ILE A 859 -22.64 -32.27 12.64
CA ILE A 859 -23.92 -32.13 13.34
C ILE A 859 -23.61 -31.47 14.70
N ILE A 860 -24.30 -30.37 14.99
CA ILE A 860 -24.05 -29.55 16.21
C ILE A 860 -25.28 -29.54 17.14
N GLY A 861 -26.37 -30.21 16.80
CA GLY A 861 -27.52 -30.32 17.69
C GLY A 861 -28.69 -31.03 17.04
#